data_8e7561d5d3b92eb9192137105241d3e6
#
_entry.id   8e7561d5d3b92eb9192137105241d3e6
#
_cell.length_a   1.000
_cell.length_b   1.000
_cell.length_c   1.000
_cell.angle_alpha   90.00
_cell.angle_beta   90.00
_cell.angle_gamma   90.00
#
_symmetry.space_group_name_H-M   'P 1'
#
loop_
_entity.id
_entity.type
_entity.pdbx_description
1 polymer ?
#
loop_
_entity_poly.entity_id
_entity_poly.type
_entity_poly.pdbx_seq_one_letter_code
_entity_poly.pdbx_strand_id
1 'polypeptide(L)'
;MAGARSDDARPSAASVEQIMATARRTRSEQTVNRTQLQRILPGINPVKALEILPGVVFENADPWGNNEQNSSLYIHGFNQNQLGFTLDGVPLGDQSYGNYNGLSPQRAAISENIGSATVATGAGALGTASTSNLGGSLEFTTQDPLHKAGGQLSQTFGSWSTFRTFARVDTGDFGHNNAAYVSWARQDARAWDFAGHQGGNQVNAKFVHDGSHDRITTFFDWSDKVEPNEDGIVEPSGGSMYVRPFLYPNLNEAVNYYKNAANIAGNNYRNYYSDAQREDFLAYTKWTHDFSAHLHWTNQIYYHHDMGEGVVAGPISAAGLPTLFGAYFPNQSSTDLSNVFGGSGMATRTTEYWDNRGGLMSTLRYEVGHHHIELGGWYERNNNTQARRWYAFDINNPTTPYDRQQNPLIHQYTNYFYTNTWTTHLQDSWQITKNFMLNAGFKSELVYTNGTLPVAALPGSLSPKTAETIPGGRIAAVRPFLPSFGALWNFTPHEQWFANIQENMRSFQDTGYGNASPWGMTSQEAFENFKKNGKPETAWTYETGLRTNRSVKLGPLTHISGQLEYYHVHFSNRLLAVASSAYNSNVSYIIGSSTILTNVGSVSTDGMDFSFTAQFGPHFSFYNALSYNKSVYNDDYFSGTTQVHTAGKNVVGLPDWTEKFVASTNWGNFYGQFIGDVIGRRYTTYTNDLSVKSYALFSINAGYTIKGIPHVQGLKVQGNITNLTNTRAWSTLNTSQASGQYTAYPMAPRMFFLTVGASF
;
A
#
# COMPACT_ATOMS: atom_id res chain seq x y z
N MET A 1 2.41 39.25 18.77
CA MET A 1 1.01 38.76 18.98
C MET A 1 1.05 37.26 18.70
N ALA A 2 0.76 36.46 19.71
CA ALA A 2 0.83 35.00 19.58
C ALA A 2 -0.19 34.53 18.57
N GLY A 3 0.27 33.86 17.52
CA GLY A 3 -0.60 33.16 16.56
C GLY A 3 -1.35 32.05 17.28
N ALA A 4 -2.67 32.10 17.21
CA ALA A 4 -3.54 31.09 17.79
C ALA A 4 -3.21 29.72 17.20
N ARG A 5 -2.80 28.78 18.04
CA ARG A 5 -2.69 27.34 17.70
C ARG A 5 -4.06 26.84 17.27
N SER A 6 -4.15 26.25 16.07
CA SER A 6 -5.40 25.80 15.46
C SER A 6 -6.03 24.55 16.11
N ASP A 7 -5.45 23.98 17.15
CA ASP A 7 -5.89 22.71 17.73
C ASP A 7 -6.57 22.81 19.11
N ASP A 8 -6.69 24.02 19.71
CA ASP A 8 -7.41 24.21 20.97
C ASP A 8 -8.92 24.58 20.81
N ALA A 9 -9.47 24.47 19.62
CA ALA A 9 -10.92 24.50 19.49
C ALA A 9 -11.49 23.24 20.17
N ARG A 10 -11.93 23.39 21.44
CA ARG A 10 -12.84 22.41 22.05
C ARG A 10 -13.87 22.08 21.00
N PRO A 11 -14.10 20.79 20.64
CA PRO A 11 -15.20 20.48 19.77
C PRO A 11 -16.45 20.99 20.47
N SER A 12 -17.06 22.04 19.91
CA SER A 12 -18.39 22.41 20.29
C SER A 12 -19.23 21.14 20.13
N ALA A 13 -20.01 20.80 21.14
CA ALA A 13 -20.91 19.67 21.08
C ALA A 13 -21.59 19.70 19.72
N ALA A 14 -21.44 18.57 18.96
CA ALA A 14 -22.06 18.32 17.67
C ALA A 14 -21.40 18.93 16.41
N SER A 15 -20.08 18.77 16.20
CA SER A 15 -19.61 18.66 14.82
C SER A 15 -19.72 17.19 14.39
N VAL A 16 -20.74 16.84 13.68
CA VAL A 16 -20.86 15.57 12.98
C VAL A 16 -19.72 15.54 11.96
N GLU A 17 -19.06 14.39 11.88
CA GLU A 17 -17.88 14.13 11.06
C GLU A 17 -18.08 14.55 9.63
N GLN A 18 -17.19 15.35 9.15
CA GLN A 18 -17.09 15.68 7.74
C GLN A 18 -15.84 14.99 7.18
N ILE A 19 -16.04 14.16 6.19
CA ILE A 19 -15.01 13.86 5.22
C ILE A 19 -14.87 15.16 4.43
N MET A 20 -13.76 15.88 4.59
CA MET A 20 -13.63 17.22 4.04
C MET A 20 -12.78 17.19 2.79
N ALA A 21 -13.36 17.71 1.69
CA ALA A 21 -12.54 18.19 0.59
C ALA A 21 -11.72 19.39 1.07
N THR A 22 -10.40 19.36 0.84
CA THR A 22 -9.51 20.41 1.33
C THR A 22 -9.72 21.70 0.55
N ALA A 23 -10.30 22.71 1.18
CA ALA A 23 -10.46 24.04 0.61
C ALA A 23 -9.08 24.69 0.38
N ARG A 24 -8.89 25.40 -0.76
CA ARG A 24 -7.68 26.07 -1.21
C ARG A 24 -6.64 25.20 -1.93
N ARG A 25 -7.04 24.03 -2.44
CA ARG A 25 -6.19 23.24 -3.35
C ARG A 25 -6.73 23.31 -4.77
N THR A 26 -5.84 23.45 -5.74
CA THR A 26 -6.16 23.45 -7.17
C THR A 26 -6.41 22.04 -7.74
N ARG A 27 -6.34 21.01 -6.90
CA ARG A 27 -6.55 19.59 -7.23
C ARG A 27 -7.53 18.95 -6.26
N SER A 28 -8.00 17.76 -6.58
CA SER A 28 -8.80 16.95 -5.69
C SER A 28 -7.96 16.41 -4.53
N GLU A 29 -8.41 16.66 -3.31
CA GLU A 29 -7.77 16.16 -2.10
C GLU A 29 -8.84 15.93 -1.04
N GLN A 30 -8.89 14.73 -0.46
CA GLN A 30 -9.87 14.34 0.55
C GLN A 30 -9.20 13.66 1.73
N THR A 31 -9.67 13.98 2.93
CA THR A 31 -9.06 13.53 4.19
C THR A 31 -10.07 12.81 5.06
N VAL A 32 -9.67 11.63 5.54
CA VAL A 32 -10.32 10.90 6.64
C VAL A 32 -9.65 11.33 7.94
N ASN A 33 -10.42 11.94 8.83
CA ASN A 33 -9.91 12.49 10.07
C ASN A 33 -9.81 11.44 11.20
N ARG A 34 -9.16 11.81 12.30
CA ARG A 34 -8.97 10.94 13.47
C ARG A 34 -10.27 10.36 14.03
N THR A 35 -11.33 11.16 14.11
CA THR A 35 -12.60 10.72 14.68
C THR A 35 -13.17 9.56 13.88
N GLN A 36 -13.10 9.64 12.55
CA GLN A 36 -13.51 8.55 11.66
C GLN A 36 -12.60 7.33 11.82
N LEU A 37 -11.27 7.53 11.86
CA LEU A 37 -10.29 6.45 12.07
C LEU A 37 -10.50 5.69 13.39
N GLN A 38 -10.93 6.36 14.44
CA GLN A 38 -11.19 5.75 15.75
C GLN A 38 -12.51 4.96 15.87
N ARG A 39 -13.39 5.01 14.86
CA ARG A 39 -14.68 4.31 14.85
C ARG A 39 -14.67 3.02 14.07
N ILE A 40 -13.72 2.89 13.16
CA ILE A 40 -13.50 1.66 12.40
C ILE A 40 -12.79 0.62 13.28
N LEU A 41 -12.62 -0.58 12.74
CA LEU A 41 -11.98 -1.69 13.43
C LEU A 41 -10.54 -1.35 13.87
N PRO A 42 -10.18 -1.46 15.15
CA PRO A 42 -8.81 -1.26 15.61
C PRO A 42 -7.83 -2.21 14.93
N GLY A 43 -6.63 -1.70 14.61
CA GLY A 43 -5.60 -2.46 13.89
C GLY A 43 -5.79 -2.53 12.37
N ILE A 44 -6.77 -1.83 11.83
CA ILE A 44 -6.99 -1.76 10.39
C ILE A 44 -5.82 -1.09 9.67
N ASN A 45 -5.50 -1.56 8.47
CA ASN A 45 -4.55 -0.88 7.60
C ASN A 45 -5.03 0.55 7.34
N PRO A 46 -4.20 1.58 7.56
CA PRO A 46 -4.59 2.97 7.29
C PRO A 46 -5.06 3.20 5.85
N VAL A 47 -4.55 2.45 4.87
CA VAL A 47 -5.02 2.50 3.48
C VAL A 47 -6.48 2.06 3.36
N LYS A 48 -6.88 1.01 4.09
CA LYS A 48 -8.28 0.54 4.10
C LYS A 48 -9.25 1.58 4.65
N ALA A 49 -8.81 2.42 5.56
CA ALA A 49 -9.63 3.53 6.06
C ALA A 49 -10.02 4.53 4.96
N LEU A 50 -9.27 4.60 3.87
CA LEU A 50 -9.52 5.45 2.71
C LEU A 50 -10.51 4.84 1.70
N GLU A 51 -10.91 3.57 1.87
CA GLU A 51 -11.83 2.89 0.94
C GLU A 51 -13.19 3.57 0.81
N ILE A 52 -13.59 4.40 1.80
CA ILE A 52 -14.83 5.17 1.76
C ILE A 52 -14.77 6.39 0.83
N LEU A 53 -13.59 6.79 0.34
CA LEU A 53 -13.42 7.96 -0.52
C LEU A 53 -13.74 7.62 -1.99
N PRO A 54 -14.19 8.61 -2.79
CA PRO A 54 -14.47 8.39 -4.20
C PRO A 54 -13.19 7.99 -4.95
N GLY A 55 -13.32 7.20 -5.99
CA GLY A 55 -12.23 6.73 -6.83
C GLY A 55 -11.25 5.74 -6.18
N VAL A 56 -11.37 5.49 -4.87
CA VAL A 56 -10.50 4.56 -4.13
C VAL A 56 -11.12 3.17 -4.12
N VAL A 57 -10.43 2.18 -4.67
CA VAL A 57 -10.83 0.77 -4.65
C VAL A 57 -9.76 -0.01 -3.91
N PHE A 58 -10.02 -0.34 -2.64
CA PHE A 58 -9.15 -1.16 -1.82
C PHE A 58 -9.79 -2.53 -1.58
N GLU A 59 -9.16 -3.57 -2.07
CA GLU A 59 -9.64 -4.93 -1.97
C GLU A 59 -8.69 -5.78 -1.16
N ASN A 60 -9.23 -6.63 -0.32
CA ASN A 60 -8.45 -7.50 0.54
C ASN A 60 -9.25 -8.73 0.94
N ALA A 61 -8.57 -9.83 1.21
CA ALA A 61 -9.16 -11.07 1.66
C ALA A 61 -9.21 -11.23 3.20
N ASP A 62 -8.64 -10.31 3.96
CA ASP A 62 -8.69 -10.27 5.42
C ASP A 62 -9.48 -9.04 5.93
N PRO A 63 -10.04 -9.07 7.16
CA PRO A 63 -10.91 -7.99 7.65
C PRO A 63 -10.17 -6.68 7.94
N TRP A 64 -8.86 -6.71 8.13
CA TRP A 64 -8.03 -5.53 8.43
C TRP A 64 -7.37 -4.93 7.18
N GLY A 65 -7.22 -5.70 6.10
CA GLY A 65 -6.39 -5.33 4.95
C GLY A 65 -4.90 -5.36 5.26
N ASN A 66 -4.48 -6.20 6.19
CA ASN A 66 -3.09 -6.27 6.67
C ASN A 66 -2.26 -7.34 5.98
N ASN A 67 -2.88 -8.28 5.26
CA ASN A 67 -2.15 -9.24 4.45
C ASN A 67 -1.80 -8.59 3.10
N GLU A 68 -0.51 -8.27 2.93
CA GLU A 68 -0.03 -7.54 1.74
C GLU A 68 -0.09 -8.38 0.46
N GLN A 69 -0.04 -9.72 0.57
CA GLN A 69 -0.13 -10.60 -0.59
C GLN A 69 -1.53 -10.65 -1.20
N ASN A 70 -2.56 -10.54 -0.37
CA ASN A 70 -3.95 -10.66 -0.81
C ASN A 70 -4.72 -9.33 -0.77
N SER A 71 -4.02 -8.20 -0.83
CA SER A 71 -4.61 -6.87 -0.93
C SER A 71 -4.20 -6.16 -2.21
N SER A 72 -5.07 -5.29 -2.70
CA SER A 72 -4.81 -4.42 -3.85
C SER A 72 -5.51 -3.08 -3.70
N LEU A 73 -4.84 -2.04 -4.21
CA LEU A 73 -5.37 -0.68 -4.22
C LEU A 73 -5.33 -0.13 -5.65
N TYR A 74 -6.42 0.50 -6.05
CA TYR A 74 -6.52 1.23 -7.31
C TYR A 74 -7.11 2.62 -7.06
N ILE A 75 -6.57 3.62 -7.74
CA ILE A 75 -7.10 4.99 -7.79
C ILE A 75 -7.01 5.48 -9.24
N HIS A 76 -8.14 5.88 -9.84
CA HIS A 76 -8.23 6.48 -11.18
C HIS A 76 -7.48 5.71 -12.29
N GLY A 77 -7.52 4.37 -12.23
CA GLY A 77 -6.85 3.53 -13.23
C GLY A 77 -5.44 3.08 -12.85
N PHE A 78 -4.85 3.60 -11.79
CA PHE A 78 -3.53 3.25 -11.32
C PHE A 78 -3.59 2.28 -10.14
N ASN A 79 -2.69 1.32 -10.13
CA ASN A 79 -2.54 0.38 -9.02
C ASN A 79 -1.56 0.92 -7.95
N GLN A 80 -1.50 0.24 -6.80
CA GLN A 80 -0.72 0.70 -5.64
C GLN A 80 0.76 0.98 -5.91
N ASN A 81 1.39 0.29 -6.88
CA ASN A 81 2.79 0.52 -7.22
C ASN A 81 3.00 1.72 -8.17
N GLN A 82 1.93 2.41 -8.53
CA GLN A 82 1.91 3.62 -9.34
C GLN A 82 1.41 4.84 -8.55
N LEU A 83 1.33 4.71 -7.22
CA LEU A 83 0.88 5.74 -6.29
C LEU A 83 2.00 6.12 -5.32
N GLY A 84 2.00 7.35 -4.85
CA GLY A 84 2.94 7.83 -3.82
C GLY A 84 2.39 7.60 -2.42
N PHE A 85 3.24 7.18 -1.48
CA PHE A 85 2.86 6.97 -0.08
C PHE A 85 3.83 7.68 0.84
N THR A 86 3.32 8.46 1.79
CA THR A 86 4.15 9.13 2.81
C THR A 86 3.56 9.00 4.21
N LEU A 87 4.42 8.97 5.22
CA LEU A 87 4.08 9.12 6.63
C LEU A 87 4.78 10.36 7.19
N ASP A 88 4.03 11.37 7.63
CA ASP A 88 4.54 12.66 8.11
C ASP A 88 5.50 13.35 7.11
N GLY A 89 5.35 13.04 5.81
CA GLY A 89 6.20 13.48 4.71
C GLY A 89 7.33 12.52 4.34
N VAL A 90 7.68 11.55 5.19
CA VAL A 90 8.69 10.51 4.86
C VAL A 90 8.15 9.59 3.77
N PRO A 91 8.87 9.40 2.65
CA PRO A 91 8.44 8.47 1.61
C PRO A 91 8.43 7.02 2.11
N LEU A 92 7.35 6.30 1.83
CA LEU A 92 7.21 4.89 2.22
C LEU A 92 7.68 3.91 1.11
N GLY A 93 8.07 4.42 -0.05
CA GLY A 93 8.54 3.61 -1.18
C GLY A 93 7.42 2.96 -2.00
N ASP A 94 7.79 2.06 -2.89
CA ASP A 94 6.86 1.33 -3.76
C ASP A 94 6.11 0.26 -2.96
N GLN A 95 4.79 0.22 -3.08
CA GLN A 95 3.90 -0.66 -2.32
C GLN A 95 3.56 -1.97 -3.03
N SER A 96 4.25 -2.33 -4.10
CA SER A 96 4.04 -3.64 -4.72
C SER A 96 4.61 -4.75 -3.85
N TYR A 97 3.85 -5.83 -3.67
CA TYR A 97 4.27 -6.97 -2.85
C TYR A 97 5.63 -7.56 -3.25
N GLY A 98 5.97 -7.53 -4.51
CA GLY A 98 7.26 -8.03 -5.01
C GLY A 98 8.39 -7.03 -4.99
N ASN A 99 8.17 -5.79 -4.58
CA ASN A 99 9.20 -4.76 -4.43
C ASN A 99 9.45 -4.49 -2.95
N TYR A 100 10.54 -5.01 -2.45
CA TYR A 100 10.87 -5.03 -1.02
C TYR A 100 11.45 -3.72 -0.49
N ASN A 101 11.50 -2.64 -1.28
CA ASN A 101 11.94 -1.34 -0.81
C ASN A 101 10.80 -0.49 -0.21
N GLY A 102 9.58 -1.00 -0.25
CA GLY A 102 8.40 -0.32 0.26
C GLY A 102 8.02 -0.73 1.68
N LEU A 103 7.74 0.28 2.50
CA LEU A 103 7.19 0.13 3.85
C LEU A 103 5.68 0.38 3.80
N SER A 104 4.87 -0.62 4.09
CA SER A 104 3.42 -0.41 4.11
C SER A 104 2.99 0.46 5.29
N PRO A 105 1.96 1.31 5.14
CA PRO A 105 1.49 2.20 6.21
C PRO A 105 1.17 1.49 7.52
N GLN A 106 0.67 0.25 7.47
CA GLN A 106 0.38 -0.57 8.65
C GLN A 106 1.63 -1.01 9.41
N ARG A 107 2.80 -1.06 8.76
CA ARG A 107 4.08 -1.39 9.38
C ARG A 107 4.86 -0.13 9.77
N ALA A 108 4.53 1.01 9.18
CA ALA A 108 5.16 2.30 9.45
C ALA A 108 4.62 3.02 10.69
N ALA A 109 3.38 2.72 11.10
CA ALA A 109 2.79 3.28 12.32
C ALA A 109 1.64 2.40 12.85
N ILE A 110 1.48 2.37 14.16
CA ILE A 110 0.31 1.80 14.82
C ILE A 110 -0.94 2.58 14.39
N SER A 111 -1.97 1.88 13.90
CA SER A 111 -3.16 2.50 13.34
C SER A 111 -3.87 3.46 14.30
N GLU A 112 -3.85 3.17 15.60
CA GLU A 112 -4.41 4.03 16.66
C GLU A 112 -3.65 5.36 16.84
N ASN A 113 -2.42 5.45 16.34
CA ASN A 113 -1.61 6.68 16.36
C ASN A 113 -1.76 7.52 15.09
N ILE A 114 -2.48 7.04 14.07
CA ILE A 114 -2.73 7.85 12.87
C ILE A 114 -3.73 8.95 13.21
N GLY A 115 -3.35 10.18 12.89
CA GLY A 115 -4.17 11.38 13.10
C GLY A 115 -5.07 11.69 11.91
N SER A 116 -4.55 11.49 10.70
CA SER A 116 -5.31 11.66 9.46
C SER A 116 -4.73 10.81 8.32
N ALA A 117 -5.58 10.49 7.37
CA ALA A 117 -5.20 9.85 6.11
C ALA A 117 -5.80 10.65 4.95
N THR A 118 -4.99 11.08 4.02
CA THR A 118 -5.38 11.96 2.91
C THR A 118 -5.07 11.28 1.58
N VAL A 119 -6.00 11.36 0.64
CA VAL A 119 -5.80 11.02 -0.76
C VAL A 119 -5.81 12.31 -1.57
N ALA A 120 -4.72 12.54 -2.31
CA ALA A 120 -4.69 13.49 -3.40
C ALA A 120 -4.74 12.70 -4.70
N THR A 121 -5.85 12.77 -5.41
CA THR A 121 -6.03 12.10 -6.69
C THR A 121 -5.27 12.82 -7.80
N GLY A 122 -5.16 12.20 -8.96
CA GLY A 122 -4.39 12.77 -10.07
C GLY A 122 -2.90 12.71 -9.82
N ALA A 123 -2.25 13.86 -9.76
CA ALA A 123 -0.80 13.91 -9.68
C ALA A 123 -0.22 14.09 -8.28
N GLY A 124 -1.07 14.32 -7.28
CA GLY A 124 -0.62 14.66 -5.92
C GLY A 124 0.05 16.03 -5.82
N ALA A 125 0.67 16.32 -4.68
CA ALA A 125 1.43 17.56 -4.50
C ALA A 125 2.79 17.48 -5.20
N LEU A 126 3.26 18.61 -5.78
CA LEU A 126 4.58 18.66 -6.41
C LEU A 126 5.71 18.26 -5.45
N GLY A 127 5.62 18.67 -4.20
CA GLY A 127 6.62 18.38 -3.18
C GLY A 127 6.51 16.99 -2.54
N THR A 128 5.56 16.13 -2.96
CA THR A 128 5.47 14.78 -2.41
C THR A 128 6.71 13.96 -2.78
N ALA A 129 7.42 13.45 -1.77
CA ALA A 129 8.58 12.60 -1.95
C ALA A 129 8.13 11.19 -2.36
N SER A 130 8.17 10.92 -3.66
CA SER A 130 7.82 9.62 -4.25
C SER A 130 8.39 9.50 -5.65
N THR A 131 8.81 8.31 -6.02
CA THR A 131 9.27 7.92 -7.38
C THR A 131 8.23 7.12 -8.15
N SER A 132 7.00 7.01 -7.63
CA SER A 132 5.94 6.17 -8.20
C SER A 132 4.56 6.85 -8.24
N ASN A 133 4.48 8.16 -8.10
CA ASN A 133 3.19 8.84 -7.97
C ASN A 133 2.57 9.23 -9.33
N LEU A 134 2.27 8.28 -10.19
CA LEU A 134 1.57 8.53 -11.45
C LEU A 134 0.10 8.90 -11.26
N GLY A 135 -0.57 8.23 -10.34
CA GLY A 135 -2.03 8.33 -10.13
C GLY A 135 -2.44 9.09 -8.87
N GLY A 136 -1.49 9.70 -8.16
CA GLY A 136 -1.76 10.45 -6.95
C GLY A 136 -0.95 10.01 -5.74
N SER A 137 -1.23 10.61 -4.60
CA SER A 137 -0.54 10.33 -3.34
C SER A 137 -1.50 10.02 -2.20
N LEU A 138 -1.04 9.14 -1.30
CA LEU A 138 -1.65 8.83 -0.03
C LEU A 138 -0.72 9.32 1.08
N GLU A 139 -1.23 10.22 1.91
CA GLU A 139 -0.46 10.89 2.95
C GLU A 139 -1.06 10.56 4.32
N PHE A 140 -0.26 9.93 5.17
CA PHE A 140 -0.62 9.59 6.54
C PHE A 140 0.10 10.51 7.50
N THR A 141 -0.63 10.99 8.51
CA THR A 141 -0.06 11.85 9.54
C THR A 141 -0.23 11.18 10.90
N THR A 142 0.84 11.09 11.67
CA THR A 142 0.76 10.58 13.04
C THR A 142 0.30 11.68 14.00
N GLN A 143 -0.40 11.25 15.06
CA GLN A 143 -0.84 12.18 16.12
C GLN A 143 0.36 12.74 16.87
N ASP A 144 0.26 13.99 17.30
CA ASP A 144 1.19 14.57 18.25
C ASP A 144 0.93 14.03 19.69
N PRO A 145 1.91 14.12 20.59
CA PRO A 145 1.70 13.84 22.00
C PRO A 145 0.64 14.76 22.60
N LEU A 146 -0.08 14.27 23.58
CA LEU A 146 -1.09 15.06 24.31
C LEU A 146 -0.41 16.08 25.22
N HIS A 147 -1.01 17.27 25.36
CA HIS A 147 -0.55 18.33 26.28
C HIS A 147 -0.77 18.00 27.75
N LYS A 148 -1.60 17.01 28.07
CA LYS A 148 -1.82 16.52 29.43
C LYS A 148 -1.29 15.10 29.56
N ALA A 149 -0.59 14.85 30.65
CA ALA A 149 -0.15 13.49 30.99
C ALA A 149 -1.36 12.56 31.06
N GLY A 150 -1.21 11.38 30.47
CA GLY A 150 -2.30 10.42 30.42
C GLY A 150 -1.89 9.11 29.77
N GLY A 151 -2.85 8.22 29.63
CA GLY A 151 -2.62 6.94 28.99
C GLY A 151 -3.87 6.40 28.33
N GLN A 152 -3.67 5.43 27.44
CA GLN A 152 -4.73 4.68 26.80
C GLN A 152 -4.37 3.20 26.84
N LEU A 153 -5.36 2.36 27.15
CA LEU A 153 -5.25 0.92 27.08
C LEU A 153 -6.52 0.38 26.41
N SER A 154 -6.37 -0.47 25.43
CA SER A 154 -7.51 -1.13 24.81
C SER A 154 -7.23 -2.59 24.48
N GLN A 155 -8.28 -3.41 24.56
CA GLN A 155 -8.28 -4.82 24.18
C GLN A 155 -9.41 -5.08 23.21
N THR A 156 -9.07 -5.66 22.07
CA THR A 156 -10.02 -6.14 21.05
C THR A 156 -10.05 -7.66 21.03
N PHE A 157 -11.25 -8.21 21.01
CA PHE A 157 -11.54 -9.62 20.81
C PHE A 157 -12.36 -9.79 19.54
N GLY A 158 -12.14 -10.86 18.80
CA GLY A 158 -12.90 -11.03 17.57
C GLY A 158 -12.91 -12.44 16.99
N SER A 159 -13.60 -12.59 15.88
CA SER A 159 -13.68 -13.83 15.11
C SER A 159 -12.28 -14.33 14.78
N TRP A 160 -12.14 -15.66 14.61
CA TRP A 160 -10.88 -16.32 14.27
C TRP A 160 -9.76 -16.07 15.27
N SER A 161 -10.11 -16.20 16.57
CA SER A 161 -9.17 -16.04 17.69
C SER A 161 -8.41 -14.71 17.67
N THR A 162 -9.05 -13.63 17.26
CA THR A 162 -8.45 -12.31 17.27
C THR A 162 -8.29 -11.77 18.67
N PHE A 163 -7.05 -11.39 18.99
CA PHE A 163 -6.67 -10.65 20.20
C PHE A 163 -5.78 -9.49 19.78
N ARG A 164 -6.20 -8.25 20.10
CA ARG A 164 -5.37 -7.06 19.87
C ARG A 164 -5.33 -6.21 21.12
N THR A 165 -4.12 -5.96 21.62
CA THR A 165 -3.85 -5.06 22.73
C THR A 165 -3.17 -3.81 22.20
N PHE A 166 -3.61 -2.64 22.63
CA PHE A 166 -2.95 -1.36 22.41
C PHE A 166 -2.77 -0.64 23.72
N ALA A 167 -1.56 -0.10 23.96
CA ALA A 167 -1.23 0.72 25.12
C ALA A 167 -0.45 1.94 24.66
N ARG A 168 -0.77 3.12 25.22
CA ARG A 168 -0.06 4.39 24.97
C ARG A 168 0.04 5.18 26.27
N VAL A 169 1.18 5.83 26.47
CA VAL A 169 1.43 6.76 27.57
C VAL A 169 1.93 8.07 26.99
N ASP A 170 1.29 9.17 27.35
CA ASP A 170 1.66 10.53 26.98
C ASP A 170 2.22 11.25 28.22
N THR A 171 3.33 11.96 28.06
CA THR A 171 3.97 12.69 29.15
C THR A 171 3.20 13.94 29.59
N GLY A 172 2.33 14.46 28.70
CA GLY A 172 1.90 15.86 28.77
C GLY A 172 3.05 16.82 28.48
N ASP A 173 2.78 18.11 28.60
CA ASP A 173 3.82 19.13 28.43
C ASP A 173 4.82 19.10 29.61
N PHE A 174 6.11 19.10 29.28
CA PHE A 174 7.18 19.15 30.25
C PHE A 174 8.33 20.08 29.82
N GLY A 175 9.06 20.61 30.79
CA GLY A 175 10.15 21.53 30.51
C GLY A 175 9.70 22.74 29.68
N HIS A 176 10.45 23.07 28.65
CA HIS A 176 10.15 24.21 27.77
C HIS A 176 9.37 23.74 26.53
N ASN A 177 8.05 23.52 26.67
CA ASN A 177 7.15 23.10 25.59
C ASN A 177 7.56 21.79 24.88
N ASN A 178 7.98 20.81 25.64
CA ASN A 178 8.22 19.46 25.12
C ASN A 178 7.03 18.57 25.46
N ALA A 179 6.72 17.64 24.58
CA ALA A 179 5.78 16.58 24.84
C ALA A 179 6.23 15.30 24.13
N ALA A 180 5.93 14.14 24.70
CA ALA A 180 6.28 12.86 24.13
C ALA A 180 5.21 11.80 24.39
N TYR A 181 5.18 10.78 23.56
CA TYR A 181 4.48 9.54 23.86
C TYR A 181 5.32 8.31 23.49
N VAL A 182 4.98 7.21 24.14
CA VAL A 182 5.36 5.85 23.73
C VAL A 182 4.11 5.00 23.69
N SER A 183 4.00 4.15 22.67
CA SER A 183 2.88 3.23 22.50
C SER A 183 3.35 1.88 22.01
N TRP A 184 2.58 0.86 22.34
CA TRP A 184 2.79 -0.52 21.92
C TRP A 184 1.46 -1.13 21.49
N ALA A 185 1.51 -1.91 20.42
CA ALA A 185 0.40 -2.72 19.95
C ALA A 185 0.86 -4.15 19.69
N ARG A 186 0.05 -5.11 20.07
CA ARG A 186 0.20 -6.52 19.71
C ARG A 186 -1.10 -7.04 19.13
N GLN A 187 -1.01 -7.68 17.98
CA GLN A 187 -2.13 -8.41 17.38
C GLN A 187 -1.74 -9.87 17.22
N ASP A 188 -2.68 -10.76 17.55
CA ASP A 188 -2.63 -12.17 17.25
C ASP A 188 -4.00 -12.58 16.72
N ALA A 189 -4.05 -13.02 15.48
CA ALA A 189 -5.26 -13.47 14.81
C ALA A 189 -4.94 -14.65 13.91
N ARG A 190 -5.94 -15.48 13.66
CA ARG A 190 -5.84 -16.54 12.66
C ARG A 190 -6.49 -16.10 11.36
N ALA A 191 -5.91 -16.47 10.23
CA ALA A 191 -6.58 -16.34 8.95
C ALA A 191 -7.89 -17.16 8.97
N TRP A 192 -8.92 -16.64 8.34
CA TRP A 192 -10.24 -17.28 8.37
C TRP A 192 -10.34 -18.54 7.50
N ASP A 193 -9.49 -18.67 6.52
CA ASP A 193 -9.51 -19.73 5.49
C ASP A 193 -8.21 -20.57 5.49
N PHE A 194 -7.31 -20.28 6.43
CA PHE A 194 -6.01 -20.93 6.52
C PHE A 194 -5.54 -20.99 7.98
N ALA A 195 -4.76 -22.01 8.36
CA ALA A 195 -4.28 -22.17 9.75
C ALA A 195 -3.13 -21.23 10.13
N GLY A 196 -2.82 -20.23 9.30
CA GLY A 196 -1.75 -19.27 9.51
C GLY A 196 -2.08 -18.19 10.53
N HIS A 197 -1.03 -17.62 11.12
CA HIS A 197 -1.12 -16.47 12.02
C HIS A 197 -0.97 -15.17 11.25
N GLN A 198 -1.67 -14.14 11.74
CA GLN A 198 -1.55 -12.77 11.24
C GLN A 198 -1.47 -11.80 12.42
N GLY A 199 -0.42 -10.99 12.45
CA GLY A 199 -0.23 -10.01 13.51
C GLY A 199 1.21 -9.77 13.85
N GLY A 200 1.54 -9.64 15.14
CA GLY A 200 2.87 -9.33 15.66
C GLY A 200 2.87 -8.15 16.59
N ASN A 201 4.04 -7.56 16.81
CA ASN A 201 4.27 -6.44 17.72
C ASN A 201 4.64 -5.18 16.96
N GLN A 202 4.29 -4.02 17.53
CA GLN A 202 4.69 -2.72 17.01
C GLN A 202 4.86 -1.73 18.15
N VAL A 203 5.89 -0.89 18.07
CA VAL A 203 6.18 0.18 19.04
C VAL A 203 6.32 1.48 18.28
N ASN A 204 5.63 2.53 18.75
CA ASN A 204 5.86 3.89 18.30
C ASN A 204 6.28 4.77 19.45
N ALA A 205 7.15 5.75 19.16
CA ALA A 205 7.45 6.84 20.03
C ALA A 205 7.50 8.15 19.24
N LYS A 206 6.99 9.23 19.80
CA LYS A 206 7.05 10.57 19.21
C LYS A 206 7.41 11.60 20.26
N PHE A 207 8.31 12.48 19.89
CA PHE A 207 8.72 13.65 20.66
C PHE A 207 8.46 14.90 19.86
N VAL A 208 7.94 15.93 20.50
CA VAL A 208 7.71 17.25 19.91
C VAL A 208 8.24 18.33 20.84
N HIS A 209 9.02 19.24 20.28
CA HIS A 209 9.43 20.50 20.89
C HIS A 209 8.84 21.64 20.10
N ASP A 210 8.08 22.54 20.76
CA ASP A 210 7.50 23.75 20.20
C ASP A 210 8.17 24.98 20.79
N GLY A 211 9.21 25.49 20.10
CA GLY A 211 9.85 26.76 20.42
C GLY A 211 9.09 27.98 19.88
N SER A 212 9.63 29.18 20.08
CA SER A 212 9.03 30.41 19.55
C SER A 212 9.13 30.56 18.03
N HIS A 213 10.18 30.00 17.43
CA HIS A 213 10.48 30.03 16.00
C HIS A 213 10.82 28.66 15.46
N ASP A 214 10.94 27.68 16.31
CA ASP A 214 11.37 26.30 15.95
C ASP A 214 10.36 25.28 16.40
N ARG A 215 10.11 24.33 15.52
CA ARG A 215 9.41 23.09 15.88
C ARG A 215 10.28 21.90 15.49
N ILE A 216 10.56 21.03 16.47
CA ILE A 216 11.27 19.78 16.23
C ILE A 216 10.33 18.61 16.52
N THR A 217 10.20 17.71 15.56
CA THR A 217 9.42 16.49 15.71
C THR A 217 10.32 15.30 15.43
N THR A 218 10.43 14.39 16.37
CA THR A 218 11.13 13.10 16.17
C THR A 218 10.14 11.95 16.34
N PHE A 219 10.16 11.00 15.43
CA PHE A 219 9.31 9.84 15.45
C PHE A 219 10.16 8.57 15.28
N PHE A 220 9.68 7.51 15.88
CA PHE A 220 10.26 6.19 15.85
C PHE A 220 9.15 5.14 15.71
N ASP A 221 9.36 4.18 14.82
CA ASP A 221 8.57 2.96 14.70
C ASP A 221 9.50 1.74 14.66
N TRP A 222 9.11 0.69 15.35
CA TRP A 222 9.59 -0.66 15.18
C TRP A 222 8.40 -1.59 15.04
N SER A 223 8.42 -2.45 14.03
CA SER A 223 7.39 -3.47 13.86
C SER A 223 8.01 -4.83 13.53
N ASP A 224 7.45 -5.88 14.12
CA ASP A 224 7.77 -7.28 13.81
C ASP A 224 6.45 -8.01 13.58
N LYS A 225 6.18 -8.33 12.31
CA LYS A 225 4.88 -8.84 11.87
C LYS A 225 5.00 -10.08 11.02
N VAL A 226 3.97 -10.89 11.10
CA VAL A 226 3.78 -12.11 10.32
C VAL A 226 2.41 -12.10 9.66
N GLU A 227 2.34 -12.63 8.44
CA GLU A 227 1.09 -12.82 7.71
C GLU A 227 1.12 -14.14 6.94
N PRO A 228 -0.04 -14.78 6.67
CA PRO A 228 -0.11 -15.94 5.79
C PRO A 228 0.35 -15.58 4.37
N ASN A 229 1.08 -16.48 3.74
CA ASN A 229 1.55 -16.34 2.35
C ASN A 229 0.86 -17.40 1.48
N GLU A 230 -0.47 -17.43 1.52
CA GLU A 230 -1.28 -18.35 0.74
C GLU A 230 -1.40 -17.91 -0.72
N ASP A 231 -1.48 -18.87 -1.63
CA ASP A 231 -1.77 -18.59 -3.03
C ASP A 231 -3.26 -18.31 -3.25
N GLY A 232 -3.56 -17.46 -4.24
CA GLY A 232 -4.92 -17.29 -4.73
C GLY A 232 -5.45 -18.54 -5.43
N ILE A 233 -6.76 -18.62 -5.55
CA ILE A 233 -7.47 -19.71 -6.26
C ILE A 233 -7.45 -19.43 -7.74
N VAL A 234 -7.05 -20.43 -8.52
CA VAL A 234 -7.06 -20.36 -10.00
C VAL A 234 -8.48 -20.54 -10.52
N GLU A 235 -8.95 -19.62 -11.33
CA GLU A 235 -10.29 -19.62 -11.91
C GLU A 235 -10.26 -19.53 -13.47
N PRO A 236 -11.21 -20.09 -14.17
CA PRO A 236 -12.32 -20.92 -13.65
C PRO A 236 -11.87 -22.34 -13.27
N SER A 237 -12.02 -22.69 -12.00
CA SER A 237 -11.65 -24.01 -11.49
C SER A 237 -12.82 -25.00 -11.45
N GLY A 238 -14.04 -24.49 -11.52
CA GLY A 238 -15.26 -25.26 -11.28
C GLY A 238 -15.47 -25.64 -9.79
N GLY A 239 -14.57 -25.21 -8.89
CA GLY A 239 -14.64 -25.46 -7.47
C GLY A 239 -15.40 -24.36 -6.69
N SER A 240 -15.61 -24.60 -5.40
CA SER A 240 -16.19 -23.59 -4.51
C SER A 240 -15.11 -22.60 -4.06
N MET A 241 -15.37 -21.29 -4.17
CA MET A 241 -14.44 -20.23 -3.71
C MET A 241 -14.12 -20.30 -2.20
N TYR A 242 -14.91 -21.03 -1.42
CA TYR A 242 -14.71 -21.17 0.04
C TYR A 242 -14.14 -22.53 0.42
N VAL A 243 -13.83 -23.39 -0.54
CA VAL A 243 -13.14 -24.66 -0.32
C VAL A 243 -11.75 -24.55 -0.92
N ARG A 244 -10.76 -24.42 -0.06
CA ARG A 244 -9.35 -24.44 -0.45
C ARG A 244 -8.84 -25.87 -0.34
N PRO A 245 -8.61 -26.57 -1.48
CA PRO A 245 -8.25 -28.00 -1.45
C PRO A 245 -6.85 -28.27 -0.90
N PHE A 246 -6.07 -27.22 -0.66
CA PHE A 246 -4.69 -27.27 -0.21
C PHE A 246 -4.50 -26.80 1.25
N LEU A 247 -5.57 -26.71 2.03
CA LEU A 247 -5.48 -26.44 3.48
C LEU A 247 -5.36 -27.75 4.23
N TYR A 248 -4.18 -28.02 4.79
CA TYR A 248 -3.92 -29.20 5.60
C TYR A 248 -3.80 -28.79 7.07
N PRO A 249 -4.62 -29.37 7.96
CA PRO A 249 -4.61 -28.99 9.38
C PRO A 249 -3.36 -29.49 10.12
N ASN A 250 -2.63 -30.47 9.56
CA ASN A 250 -1.43 -31.01 10.18
C ASN A 250 -0.38 -31.47 9.16
N LEU A 251 0.87 -31.59 9.61
CA LEU A 251 2.01 -32.00 8.79
C LEU A 251 1.82 -33.39 8.18
N ASN A 252 1.31 -34.35 8.96
CA ASN A 252 1.15 -35.73 8.48
C ASN A 252 0.17 -35.79 7.30
N GLU A 253 -0.90 -35.03 7.34
CA GLU A 253 -1.85 -34.95 6.22
C GLU A 253 -1.19 -34.34 4.98
N ALA A 254 -0.43 -33.26 5.15
CA ALA A 254 0.30 -32.63 4.05
C ALA A 254 1.31 -33.59 3.43
N VAL A 255 2.11 -34.27 4.22
CA VAL A 255 3.11 -35.25 3.77
C VAL A 255 2.45 -36.46 3.11
N ASN A 256 1.36 -37.00 3.67
CA ASN A 256 0.63 -38.11 3.09
C ASN A 256 -0.02 -37.76 1.75
N TYR A 257 -0.55 -36.57 1.62
CA TYR A 257 -1.07 -36.08 0.38
C TYR A 257 0.02 -36.05 -0.71
N TYR A 258 1.22 -35.59 -0.38
CA TYR A 258 2.37 -35.61 -1.29
C TYR A 258 2.75 -36.97 -1.80
N LYS A 259 2.76 -37.95 -0.89
CA LYS A 259 3.17 -39.31 -1.24
C LYS A 259 2.14 -40.02 -2.10
N ASN A 260 0.87 -39.67 -2.01
CA ASN A 260 -0.23 -40.47 -2.50
C ASN A 260 -1.13 -39.79 -3.56
N ALA A 261 -1.09 -38.48 -3.65
CA ALA A 261 -1.94 -37.79 -4.59
C ALA A 261 -1.24 -37.56 -5.93
N ALA A 262 -1.91 -37.94 -7.00
CA ALA A 262 -1.59 -37.40 -8.32
C ALA A 262 -1.65 -35.88 -8.22
N ASN A 263 -0.71 -35.21 -8.89
CA ASN A 263 -0.67 -33.76 -8.98
C ASN A 263 -2.03 -33.23 -9.48
N ILE A 264 -2.92 -32.91 -8.56
CA ILE A 264 -4.20 -32.28 -8.89
C ILE A 264 -3.90 -30.82 -9.12
N ALA A 265 -4.19 -30.35 -10.32
CA ALA A 265 -4.01 -28.94 -10.68
C ALA A 265 -4.72 -28.06 -9.64
N GLY A 266 -4.00 -27.09 -9.06
CA GLY A 266 -4.49 -26.20 -8.04
C GLY A 266 -4.21 -26.62 -6.58
N ASN A 267 -3.71 -27.81 -6.32
CA ASN A 267 -3.27 -28.20 -5.00
C ASN A 267 -1.89 -27.63 -4.71
N ASN A 268 -1.82 -26.78 -3.71
CA ASN A 268 -0.61 -26.09 -3.34
C ASN A 268 -0.27 -26.36 -1.87
N TYR A 269 0.73 -27.18 -1.64
CA TYR A 269 1.19 -27.54 -0.29
C TYR A 269 1.91 -26.40 0.44
N ARG A 270 2.29 -25.36 -0.28
CA ARG A 270 2.86 -24.15 0.30
C ARG A 270 1.95 -23.57 1.37
N ASN A 271 0.63 -23.80 1.24
CA ASN A 271 -0.33 -23.28 2.21
C ASN A 271 -0.30 -23.99 3.57
N TYR A 272 0.31 -25.15 3.67
CA TYR A 272 0.52 -25.76 4.98
C TYR A 272 1.68 -25.11 5.73
N TYR A 273 2.72 -24.74 5.00
CA TYR A 273 3.96 -24.18 5.53
C TYR A 273 4.32 -22.93 4.74
N SER A 274 3.58 -21.86 4.97
CA SER A 274 3.87 -20.62 4.29
C SER A 274 3.49 -19.41 5.15
N ASP A 275 4.40 -18.44 5.20
CA ASP A 275 4.18 -17.15 5.81
C ASP A 275 5.06 -16.07 5.16
N ALA A 276 4.81 -14.82 5.53
CA ALA A 276 5.71 -13.70 5.28
C ALA A 276 6.01 -13.02 6.62
N GLN A 277 7.29 -12.93 6.95
CA GLN A 277 7.80 -12.30 8.17
C GLN A 277 8.50 -11.00 7.80
N ARG A 278 8.19 -9.92 8.53
CA ARG A 278 8.78 -8.60 8.28
C ARG A 278 9.11 -7.89 9.56
N GLU A 279 10.33 -7.40 9.64
CA GLU A 279 10.80 -6.55 10.72
C GLU A 279 11.23 -5.20 10.14
N ASP A 280 10.60 -4.15 10.58
CA ASP A 280 10.83 -2.77 10.11
C ASP A 280 11.27 -1.88 11.25
N PHE A 281 12.09 -0.90 10.90
CA PHE A 281 12.55 0.15 11.76
C PHE A 281 12.52 1.46 10.99
N LEU A 282 11.67 2.41 11.39
CA LEU A 282 11.59 3.75 10.80
C LEU A 282 11.85 4.81 11.85
N ALA A 283 12.76 5.73 11.55
CA ALA A 283 12.97 6.91 12.37
C ALA A 283 13.12 8.16 11.51
N TYR A 284 12.60 9.29 11.99
CA TYR A 284 12.84 10.57 11.38
C TYR A 284 12.95 11.68 12.43
N THR A 285 13.64 12.77 12.04
CA THR A 285 13.59 14.06 12.73
C THR A 285 13.26 15.14 11.71
N LYS A 286 12.23 15.92 12.01
CA LYS A 286 11.77 17.08 11.25
C LYS A 286 11.99 18.34 12.06
N TRP A 287 12.64 19.31 11.46
CA TRP A 287 12.86 20.64 12.03
C TRP A 287 12.27 21.69 11.11
N THR A 288 11.37 22.51 11.66
CA THR A 288 10.80 23.67 10.98
C THR A 288 11.27 24.92 11.72
N HIS A 289 11.81 25.89 10.98
CA HIS A 289 12.27 27.17 11.51
C HIS A 289 11.58 28.33 10.79
N ASP A 290 11.04 29.25 11.58
CA ASP A 290 10.40 30.46 11.10
C ASP A 290 11.38 31.63 11.24
N PHE A 291 12.08 32.01 10.15
CA PHE A 291 12.96 33.17 10.11
C PHE A 291 12.16 34.47 10.25
N SER A 292 10.93 34.47 9.76
CA SER A 292 9.99 35.57 9.86
C SER A 292 8.56 35.07 9.65
N ALA A 293 7.57 35.95 9.73
CA ALA A 293 6.19 35.64 9.38
C ALA A 293 6.00 35.22 7.90
N HIS A 294 7.01 35.44 7.08
CA HIS A 294 6.95 35.21 5.62
C HIS A 294 7.97 34.20 5.09
N LEU A 295 8.94 33.79 5.91
CA LEU A 295 10.00 32.87 5.47
C LEU A 295 10.10 31.69 6.43
N HIS A 296 9.78 30.50 5.93
CA HIS A 296 9.74 29.26 6.69
C HIS A 296 10.66 28.23 6.03
N TRP A 297 11.41 27.51 6.82
CA TRP A 297 12.31 26.47 6.35
C TRP A 297 12.06 25.17 7.10
N THR A 298 11.74 24.11 6.35
CA THR A 298 11.52 22.78 6.90
C THR A 298 12.58 21.84 6.39
N ASN A 299 13.22 21.11 7.31
CA ASN A 299 14.20 20.07 7.01
C ASN A 299 13.76 18.77 7.70
N GLN A 300 13.94 17.66 7.02
CA GLN A 300 13.61 16.36 7.58
C GLN A 300 14.65 15.34 7.13
N ILE A 301 15.20 14.61 8.08
CA ILE A 301 16.06 13.45 7.84
C ILE A 301 15.33 12.21 8.31
N TYR A 302 15.53 11.09 7.61
CA TYR A 302 14.95 9.81 7.98
C TYR A 302 15.88 8.65 7.66
N TYR A 303 15.64 7.55 8.36
CA TYR A 303 16.25 6.26 8.12
C TYR A 303 15.20 5.16 8.25
N HIS A 304 15.22 4.22 7.32
CA HIS A 304 14.38 3.03 7.30
C HIS A 304 15.26 1.81 7.09
N HIS A 305 15.10 0.81 7.94
CA HIS A 305 15.65 -0.52 7.80
C HIS A 305 14.49 -1.52 7.75
N ASP A 306 14.55 -2.41 6.78
CA ASP A 306 13.58 -3.48 6.60
C ASP A 306 14.33 -4.79 6.39
N MET A 307 13.88 -5.86 7.04
CA MET A 307 14.30 -7.20 6.71
C MET A 307 13.11 -8.15 6.80
N GLY A 308 13.05 -9.08 5.86
CA GLY A 308 11.97 -10.04 5.86
C GLY A 308 12.25 -11.24 5.00
N GLU A 309 11.33 -12.18 5.11
CA GLU A 309 11.30 -13.37 4.27
C GLU A 309 9.87 -13.81 3.98
N GLY A 310 9.66 -14.27 2.74
CA GLY A 310 8.49 -15.06 2.38
C GLY A 310 8.90 -16.53 2.37
N VAL A 311 8.28 -17.34 3.23
CA VAL A 311 8.58 -18.76 3.41
C VAL A 311 7.50 -19.60 2.75
N VAL A 312 7.89 -20.59 1.95
CA VAL A 312 6.96 -21.57 1.39
C VAL A 312 7.60 -22.96 1.36
N ALA A 313 6.88 -23.98 1.79
CA ALA A 313 7.28 -25.36 1.58
C ALA A 313 6.55 -25.94 0.36
N GLY A 314 7.27 -26.71 -0.45
CA GLY A 314 6.72 -27.31 -1.65
C GLY A 314 7.38 -28.64 -2.01
N PRO A 315 6.74 -29.45 -2.90
CA PRO A 315 7.28 -30.73 -3.29
C PRO A 315 8.55 -30.56 -4.12
N ILE A 316 9.51 -31.40 -3.86
CA ILE A 316 10.74 -31.51 -4.66
C ILE A 316 10.39 -31.86 -6.11
N SER A 317 9.27 -32.58 -6.32
CA SER A 317 8.76 -32.99 -7.64
C SER A 317 7.96 -31.92 -8.37
N ALA A 318 7.76 -30.72 -7.79
CA ALA A 318 7.01 -29.65 -8.46
C ALA A 318 7.65 -29.24 -9.79
N ALA A 319 6.84 -28.78 -10.73
CA ALA A 319 7.29 -28.41 -12.07
C ALA A 319 8.49 -27.43 -12.02
N GLY A 320 9.56 -27.75 -12.71
CA GLY A 320 10.81 -26.97 -12.76
C GLY A 320 11.81 -27.25 -11.63
N LEU A 321 11.38 -27.74 -10.46
CA LEU A 321 12.30 -28.03 -9.35
C LEU A 321 13.23 -29.21 -9.61
N PRO A 322 12.85 -30.32 -10.25
CA PRO A 322 13.78 -31.38 -10.60
C PRO A 322 14.94 -30.88 -11.49
N THR A 323 14.69 -29.98 -12.42
CA THR A 323 15.72 -29.36 -13.25
C THR A 323 16.62 -28.46 -12.43
N LEU A 324 16.06 -27.63 -11.55
CA LEU A 324 16.81 -26.76 -10.65
C LEU A 324 17.69 -27.61 -9.72
N PHE A 325 17.11 -28.58 -9.01
CA PHE A 325 17.84 -29.40 -8.05
C PHE A 325 18.87 -30.32 -8.73
N GLY A 326 18.59 -30.80 -9.94
CA GLY A 326 19.55 -31.55 -10.76
C GLY A 326 20.76 -30.72 -11.16
N ALA A 327 20.65 -29.42 -11.33
CA ALA A 327 21.80 -28.54 -11.55
C ALA A 327 22.71 -28.42 -10.32
N TYR A 328 22.12 -28.44 -9.13
CA TYR A 328 22.87 -28.37 -7.86
C TYR A 328 23.32 -29.75 -7.37
N PHE A 329 22.57 -30.80 -7.67
CA PHE A 329 22.83 -32.18 -7.24
C PHE A 329 22.72 -33.17 -8.42
N PRO A 330 23.58 -33.10 -9.44
CA PRO A 330 23.38 -33.79 -10.74
C PRO A 330 23.44 -35.32 -10.68
N ASN A 331 23.98 -35.87 -9.61
CA ASN A 331 24.13 -37.33 -9.47
C ASN A 331 23.14 -37.94 -8.47
N GLN A 332 22.15 -37.16 -8.02
CA GLN A 332 21.18 -37.61 -7.05
C GLN A 332 19.88 -38.08 -7.74
N SER A 333 19.38 -39.23 -7.33
CA SER A 333 18.03 -39.67 -7.69
C SER A 333 16.97 -38.84 -6.94
N SER A 334 15.71 -38.93 -7.37
CA SER A 334 14.60 -38.28 -6.69
C SER A 334 14.49 -38.70 -5.20
N THR A 335 14.80 -39.98 -4.90
CA THR A 335 14.82 -40.50 -3.53
C THR A 335 15.97 -39.89 -2.73
N ASP A 336 17.16 -39.81 -3.33
CA ASP A 336 18.33 -39.22 -2.67
C ASP A 336 18.13 -37.73 -2.41
N LEU A 337 17.56 -37.01 -3.37
CA LEU A 337 17.16 -35.60 -3.16
C LEU A 337 16.17 -35.44 -2.00
N SER A 338 15.17 -36.35 -1.90
CA SER A 338 14.25 -36.34 -0.75
C SER A 338 15.01 -36.46 0.56
N ASN A 339 15.99 -37.37 0.64
CA ASN A 339 16.80 -37.56 1.85
C ASN A 339 17.69 -36.32 2.14
N VAL A 340 18.29 -35.70 1.12
CA VAL A 340 19.07 -34.45 1.25
C VAL A 340 18.21 -33.34 1.85
N PHE A 341 16.94 -33.24 1.46
CA PHE A 341 15.99 -32.25 1.96
C PHE A 341 15.19 -32.70 3.20
N GLY A 342 15.63 -33.73 3.92
CA GLY A 342 15.05 -34.11 5.20
C GLY A 342 13.97 -35.21 5.15
N GLY A 343 13.83 -35.93 4.05
CA GLY A 343 13.01 -37.15 3.92
C GLY A 343 11.50 -36.95 3.80
N SER A 344 11.01 -35.72 3.85
CA SER A 344 9.58 -35.42 3.72
C SER A 344 9.07 -35.46 2.26
N GLY A 345 9.97 -35.38 1.28
CA GLY A 345 9.63 -35.15 -0.14
C GLY A 345 9.35 -33.68 -0.45
N MET A 346 9.51 -32.79 0.55
CA MET A 346 9.36 -31.34 0.43
C MET A 346 10.68 -30.61 0.63
N ALA A 347 10.79 -29.39 0.12
CA ALA A 347 11.84 -28.45 0.41
C ALA A 347 11.23 -27.11 0.82
N THR A 348 11.87 -26.39 1.71
CA THR A 348 11.47 -25.03 2.09
C THR A 348 12.22 -24.04 1.23
N ARG A 349 11.52 -23.10 0.64
CA ARG A 349 12.05 -21.98 -0.12
C ARG A 349 11.79 -20.69 0.63
N THR A 350 12.83 -19.83 0.72
CA THR A 350 12.65 -18.45 1.15
C THR A 350 12.91 -17.49 0.01
N THR A 351 12.23 -16.35 0.05
CA THR A 351 12.65 -15.13 -0.64
C THR A 351 12.90 -14.11 0.45
N GLU A 352 14.16 -13.77 0.62
CA GLU A 352 14.67 -12.94 1.72
C GLU A 352 15.08 -11.58 1.18
N TYR A 353 14.96 -10.54 2.02
CA TYR A 353 15.37 -9.19 1.65
C TYR A 353 15.86 -8.41 2.86
N TRP A 354 16.73 -7.44 2.58
CA TRP A 354 17.28 -6.48 3.52
C TRP A 354 17.33 -5.13 2.81
N ASP A 355 16.70 -4.15 3.39
CA ASP A 355 16.67 -2.79 2.87
C ASP A 355 17.24 -1.80 3.87
N ASN A 356 18.05 -0.86 3.39
CA ASN A 356 18.60 0.24 4.17
C ASN A 356 18.45 1.51 3.37
N ARG A 357 17.53 2.34 3.81
CA ARG A 357 17.14 3.54 3.11
C ARG A 357 17.27 4.76 4.02
N GLY A 358 17.92 5.80 3.52
CA GLY A 358 18.07 7.05 4.26
C GLY A 358 17.99 8.25 3.34
N GLY A 359 17.38 9.32 3.84
CA GLY A 359 17.17 10.51 3.02
C GLY A 359 17.09 11.81 3.80
N LEU A 360 17.17 12.88 3.02
CA LEU A 360 17.04 14.26 3.46
C LEU A 360 16.03 14.97 2.58
N MET A 361 15.09 15.67 3.21
CA MET A 361 14.18 16.61 2.56
C MET A 361 14.41 18.01 3.10
N SER A 362 14.36 19.02 2.23
CA SER A 362 14.48 20.42 2.59
C SER A 362 13.51 21.26 1.76
N THR A 363 12.71 22.08 2.42
CA THR A 363 11.70 22.92 1.75
C THR A 363 11.72 24.31 2.33
N LEU A 364 11.89 25.30 1.47
CA LEU A 364 11.84 26.72 1.79
C LEU A 364 10.53 27.30 1.24
N ARG A 365 9.75 27.97 2.09
CA ARG A 365 8.53 28.69 1.72
C ARG A 365 8.71 30.18 1.97
N TYR A 366 8.40 30.96 0.96
CA TYR A 366 8.50 32.41 1.01
C TYR A 366 7.21 33.06 0.54
N GLU A 367 6.63 33.90 1.40
CA GLU A 367 5.44 34.69 1.13
C GLU A 367 5.83 36.12 0.81
N VAL A 368 5.54 36.60 -0.40
CA VAL A 368 5.84 37.97 -0.84
C VAL A 368 4.68 38.54 -1.64
N GLY A 369 4.06 39.61 -1.10
CA GLY A 369 2.90 40.22 -1.73
C GLY A 369 1.72 39.24 -1.87
N HIS A 370 1.45 38.82 -3.10
CA HIS A 370 0.39 37.86 -3.45
C HIS A 370 0.94 36.50 -3.88
N HIS A 371 2.22 36.25 -3.71
CA HIS A 371 2.93 35.05 -4.10
C HIS A 371 3.28 34.19 -2.90
N HIS A 372 3.05 32.89 -3.01
CA HIS A 372 3.48 31.88 -2.07
C HIS A 372 4.42 30.92 -2.81
N ILE A 373 5.72 31.21 -2.70
CA ILE A 373 6.77 30.48 -3.43
C ILE A 373 7.27 29.34 -2.54
N GLU A 374 7.33 28.15 -3.11
CA GLU A 374 7.91 26.98 -2.46
C GLU A 374 9.03 26.40 -3.33
N LEU A 375 10.21 26.25 -2.75
CA LEU A 375 11.37 25.55 -3.32
C LEU A 375 11.73 24.41 -2.41
N GLY A 376 11.78 23.20 -2.96
CA GLY A 376 12.13 22.04 -2.16
C GLY A 376 12.97 21.02 -2.91
N GLY A 377 13.55 20.09 -2.16
CA GLY A 377 14.32 18.98 -2.67
C GLY A 377 14.30 17.79 -1.74
N TRP A 378 14.46 16.62 -2.32
CA TRP A 378 14.58 15.34 -1.66
C TRP A 378 15.75 14.57 -2.25
N TYR A 379 16.59 14.04 -1.37
CA TYR A 379 17.62 13.06 -1.70
C TYR A 379 17.40 11.80 -0.88
N GLU A 380 17.46 10.65 -1.53
CA GLU A 380 17.46 9.35 -0.87
C GLU A 380 18.55 8.45 -1.45
N ARG A 381 19.18 7.70 -0.57
CA ARG A 381 19.97 6.52 -0.92
C ARG A 381 19.29 5.28 -0.37
N ASN A 382 19.08 4.30 -1.23
CA ASN A 382 18.56 2.99 -0.90
C ASN A 382 19.58 1.91 -1.26
N ASN A 383 19.87 1.00 -0.33
CA ASN A 383 20.65 -0.22 -0.55
C ASN A 383 19.72 -1.41 -0.26
N ASN A 384 19.29 -2.11 -1.30
CA ASN A 384 18.39 -3.24 -1.23
C ASN A 384 19.12 -4.53 -1.63
N THR A 385 18.96 -5.56 -0.81
CA THR A 385 19.49 -6.90 -1.06
C THR A 385 18.34 -7.90 -1.08
N GLN A 386 18.31 -8.76 -2.09
CA GLN A 386 17.30 -9.81 -2.23
C GLN A 386 17.97 -11.14 -2.49
N ALA A 387 17.52 -12.20 -1.80
CA ALA A 387 18.07 -13.54 -1.96
C ALA A 387 16.96 -14.59 -2.06
N ARG A 388 17.24 -15.65 -2.79
CA ARG A 388 16.40 -16.87 -2.80
C ARG A 388 17.25 -18.05 -2.38
N ARG A 389 16.74 -18.76 -1.36
CA ARG A 389 17.40 -19.90 -0.75
C ARG A 389 16.47 -21.07 -0.60
N TRP A 390 17.06 -22.28 -0.50
CA TRP A 390 16.34 -23.52 -0.26
C TRP A 390 16.93 -24.26 0.92
N TYR A 391 16.04 -24.79 1.76
CA TYR A 391 16.34 -25.43 3.03
C TYR A 391 15.75 -26.80 3.09
N ALA A 392 16.32 -27.65 3.94
CA ALA A 392 15.74 -28.94 4.27
C ALA A 392 14.41 -28.75 5.03
N PHE A 393 13.45 -29.63 4.75
CA PHE A 393 12.25 -29.77 5.54
C PHE A 393 12.30 -31.16 6.19
N ASP A 394 12.86 -31.22 7.42
CA ASP A 394 13.06 -32.48 8.14
C ASP A 394 11.74 -33.03 8.67
N ILE A 395 11.36 -34.20 8.19
CA ILE A 395 10.12 -34.86 8.60
C ILE A 395 10.11 -35.26 10.08
N ASN A 396 11.30 -35.47 10.69
CA ASN A 396 11.43 -35.88 12.08
C ASN A 396 11.52 -34.70 13.06
N ASN A 397 11.94 -33.54 12.56
CA ASN A 397 12.06 -32.31 13.33
C ASN A 397 11.66 -31.10 12.47
N PRO A 398 10.37 -30.99 12.09
CA PRO A 398 9.92 -29.90 11.24
C PRO A 398 10.00 -28.57 12.01
N THR A 399 10.65 -27.58 11.40
CA THR A 399 10.58 -26.19 11.86
C THR A 399 9.18 -25.63 11.64
N THR A 400 8.79 -24.59 12.35
CA THR A 400 7.57 -23.85 12.05
C THR A 400 7.81 -22.85 10.92
N PRO A 401 6.80 -22.43 10.17
CA PRO A 401 6.99 -21.38 9.13
C PRO A 401 7.38 -20.03 9.73
N TYR A 402 7.15 -19.83 11.04
CA TYR A 402 7.47 -18.58 11.77
C TYR A 402 8.91 -18.54 12.28
N ASP A 403 9.65 -19.67 12.21
CA ASP A 403 11.07 -19.71 12.54
C ASP A 403 11.89 -19.26 11.35
N ARG A 404 12.80 -18.30 11.54
CA ARG A 404 13.74 -17.93 10.49
C ARG A 404 14.59 -19.14 10.10
N GLN A 405 14.57 -19.46 8.81
CA GLN A 405 15.23 -20.64 8.28
C GLN A 405 16.75 -20.51 8.41
N GLN A 406 17.43 -21.58 8.78
CA GLN A 406 18.88 -21.61 9.00
C GLN A 406 19.56 -22.67 8.12
N ASN A 407 20.79 -22.42 7.73
CA ASN A 407 21.63 -23.37 6.99
C ASN A 407 21.06 -23.78 5.62
N PRO A 408 20.96 -22.85 4.67
CA PRO A 408 20.46 -23.15 3.34
C PRO A 408 21.30 -24.19 2.62
N LEU A 409 20.63 -25.14 1.97
CA LEU A 409 21.27 -26.14 1.11
C LEU A 409 21.62 -25.55 -0.27
N ILE A 410 20.81 -24.62 -0.76
CA ILE A 410 21.00 -23.94 -2.03
C ILE A 410 20.88 -22.43 -1.85
N HIS A 411 21.87 -21.70 -2.34
CA HIS A 411 21.82 -20.27 -2.58
C HIS A 411 21.50 -20.05 -4.06
N GLN A 412 20.21 -19.87 -4.39
CA GLN A 412 19.80 -19.78 -5.77
C GLN A 412 20.30 -18.49 -6.42
N TYR A 413 20.10 -17.35 -5.75
CA TYR A 413 20.68 -16.06 -6.14
C TYR A 413 20.69 -15.08 -4.96
N THR A 414 21.52 -14.04 -5.10
CA THR A 414 21.49 -12.85 -4.25
C THR A 414 21.71 -11.63 -5.13
N ASN A 415 20.76 -10.73 -5.17
CA ASN A 415 20.82 -9.46 -5.88
C ASN A 415 21.16 -8.33 -4.93
N TYR A 416 21.94 -7.36 -5.40
CA TYR A 416 22.25 -6.13 -4.68
C TYR A 416 21.87 -4.94 -5.54
N PHE A 417 21.08 -4.02 -5.00
CA PHE A 417 20.66 -2.79 -5.65
C PHE A 417 21.12 -1.59 -4.85
N TYR A 418 21.62 -0.59 -5.57
CA TYR A 418 22.03 0.70 -5.03
C TYR A 418 21.32 1.80 -5.80
N THR A 419 20.30 2.40 -5.18
CA THR A 419 19.48 3.44 -5.80
C THR A 419 19.77 4.78 -5.16
N ASN A 420 20.00 5.81 -6.00
CA ASN A 420 20.08 7.20 -5.58
C ASN A 420 18.96 7.97 -6.28
N THR A 421 18.16 8.63 -5.47
CA THR A 421 17.03 9.46 -5.92
C THR A 421 17.31 10.92 -5.61
N TRP A 422 17.09 11.78 -6.58
CA TRP A 422 17.14 13.23 -6.45
C TRP A 422 15.86 13.81 -7.02
N THR A 423 15.12 14.54 -6.20
CA THR A 423 14.00 15.36 -6.70
C THR A 423 14.18 16.80 -6.27
N THR A 424 13.77 17.72 -7.11
CA THR A 424 13.64 19.12 -6.76
C THR A 424 12.33 19.64 -7.30
N HIS A 425 11.71 20.59 -6.62
CA HIS A 425 10.52 21.25 -7.11
C HIS A 425 10.56 22.74 -6.84
N LEU A 426 9.92 23.50 -7.71
CA LEU A 426 9.65 24.91 -7.55
C LEU A 426 8.20 25.15 -7.92
N GLN A 427 7.46 25.82 -7.06
CA GLN A 427 6.09 26.24 -7.36
C GLN A 427 5.79 27.63 -6.81
N ASP A 428 4.90 28.33 -7.47
CA ASP A 428 4.31 29.59 -7.00
C ASP A 428 2.79 29.47 -6.99
N SER A 429 2.17 29.82 -5.88
CA SER A 429 0.74 30.01 -5.77
C SER A 429 0.44 31.51 -5.72
N TRP A 430 0.03 32.05 -6.87
CA TRP A 430 -0.23 33.46 -7.06
C TRP A 430 -1.70 33.80 -6.82
N GLN A 431 -1.98 34.53 -5.74
CA GLN A 431 -3.31 35.05 -5.43
C GLN A 431 -3.58 36.32 -6.24
N ILE A 432 -4.10 36.17 -7.47
CA ILE A 432 -4.35 37.27 -8.42
C ILE A 432 -5.41 38.24 -7.88
N THR A 433 -6.48 37.68 -7.33
CA THR A 433 -7.55 38.44 -6.64
C THR A 433 -7.92 37.72 -5.37
N LYS A 434 -8.74 38.33 -4.51
CA LYS A 434 -9.24 37.66 -3.27
C LYS A 434 -9.93 36.31 -3.54
N ASN A 435 -10.47 36.14 -4.75
CA ASN A 435 -11.28 34.96 -5.11
C ASN A 435 -10.64 34.07 -6.15
N PHE A 436 -9.52 34.47 -6.76
CA PHE A 436 -8.88 33.71 -7.83
C PHE A 436 -7.37 33.53 -7.59
N MET A 437 -6.94 32.28 -7.64
CA MET A 437 -5.54 31.87 -7.45
C MET A 437 -5.10 31.00 -8.63
N LEU A 438 -3.88 31.22 -9.09
CA LEU A 438 -3.16 30.32 -10.00
C LEU A 438 -2.02 29.65 -9.26
N ASN A 439 -1.76 28.41 -9.60
CA ASN A 439 -0.59 27.66 -9.16
C ASN A 439 0.20 27.25 -10.41
N ALA A 440 1.50 27.47 -10.39
CA ALA A 440 2.40 27.05 -11.47
C ALA A 440 3.71 26.55 -10.88
N GLY A 441 4.22 25.45 -11.41
CA GLY A 441 5.46 24.90 -10.94
C GLY A 441 5.95 23.72 -11.79
N PHE A 442 7.05 23.15 -11.37
CA PHE A 442 7.58 21.91 -11.95
C PHE A 442 8.36 21.11 -10.91
N LYS A 443 8.48 19.82 -11.17
CA LYS A 443 9.33 18.88 -10.45
C LYS A 443 10.41 18.36 -11.41
N SER A 444 11.62 18.17 -10.91
CA SER A 444 12.68 17.39 -11.54
C SER A 444 12.86 16.08 -10.78
N GLU A 445 12.93 14.97 -11.47
CA GLU A 445 13.08 13.65 -10.85
C GLU A 445 14.16 12.84 -11.56
N LEU A 446 15.19 12.44 -10.81
CA LEU A 446 16.38 11.76 -11.28
C LEU A 446 16.63 10.54 -10.40
N VAL A 447 16.42 9.34 -10.94
CA VAL A 447 16.61 8.07 -10.22
C VAL A 447 17.67 7.25 -10.93
N TYR A 448 18.71 6.86 -10.20
CA TYR A 448 19.83 6.08 -10.70
C TYR A 448 19.96 4.80 -9.88
N THR A 449 19.73 3.66 -10.51
CA THR A 449 19.86 2.35 -9.87
C THR A 449 20.98 1.55 -10.52
N ASN A 450 21.83 0.94 -9.69
CA ASN A 450 22.80 -0.05 -10.11
C ASN A 450 22.45 -1.39 -9.46
N GLY A 451 22.06 -2.38 -10.27
CA GLY A 451 21.86 -3.77 -9.85
C GLY A 451 23.10 -4.60 -10.14
N THR A 452 23.57 -5.33 -9.16
CA THR A 452 24.68 -6.27 -9.35
C THR A 452 24.16 -7.67 -9.61
N LEU A 453 24.99 -8.48 -10.26
CA LEU A 453 24.68 -9.86 -10.62
C LEU A 453 24.33 -10.70 -9.38
N PRO A 454 23.34 -11.60 -9.48
CA PRO A 454 23.07 -12.57 -8.45
C PRO A 454 24.26 -13.49 -8.21
N VAL A 455 24.51 -13.81 -6.96
CA VAL A 455 25.55 -14.75 -6.57
C VAL A 455 24.92 -16.13 -6.39
N ALA A 456 25.15 -17.02 -7.34
CA ALA A 456 24.85 -18.44 -7.19
C ALA A 456 26.06 -19.14 -6.52
N ALA A 457 26.28 -18.91 -5.23
CA ALA A 457 27.32 -19.60 -4.48
C ALA A 457 26.75 -20.87 -3.82
N LEU A 458 27.40 -21.99 -4.04
CA LEU A 458 26.90 -23.30 -3.64
C LEU A 458 27.91 -24.01 -2.76
N PRO A 459 27.84 -23.90 -1.42
CA PRO A 459 28.63 -24.75 -0.56
C PRO A 459 28.25 -26.22 -0.76
N GLY A 460 29.16 -27.01 -1.31
CA GLY A 460 29.00 -28.46 -1.47
C GLY A 460 28.09 -28.91 -2.61
N SER A 461 27.61 -28.02 -3.46
CA SER A 461 26.78 -28.31 -4.61
C SER A 461 27.45 -27.86 -5.91
N LEU A 462 26.93 -28.31 -7.02
CA LEU A 462 27.47 -27.97 -8.32
C LEU A 462 27.08 -26.53 -8.64
N SER A 463 28.08 -25.71 -8.72
CA SER A 463 27.93 -24.47 -9.45
C SER A 463 27.43 -24.81 -10.86
N PRO A 464 26.37 -24.20 -11.39
CA PRO A 464 26.10 -24.28 -12.81
C PRO A 464 27.39 -23.93 -13.52
N LYS A 465 27.89 -24.84 -14.34
CA LYS A 465 29.21 -24.72 -15.02
C LYS A 465 29.27 -23.51 -15.96
N THR A 466 28.19 -22.85 -16.19
CA THR A 466 28.09 -21.64 -16.97
C THR A 466 27.62 -20.54 -16.05
N ALA A 467 28.55 -19.71 -15.63
CA ALA A 467 28.23 -18.37 -15.14
C ALA A 467 27.68 -17.53 -16.31
N GLU A 468 26.57 -17.95 -16.89
CA GLU A 468 25.82 -17.04 -17.75
C GLU A 468 25.33 -15.91 -16.87
N THR A 469 25.63 -14.71 -17.28
CA THR A 469 25.40 -13.49 -16.54
C THR A 469 23.91 -13.25 -16.41
N ILE A 470 23.44 -13.26 -15.17
CA ILE A 470 22.12 -12.75 -14.82
C ILE A 470 22.19 -11.23 -15.04
N PRO A 471 21.09 -10.58 -15.53
CA PRO A 471 21.15 -9.18 -15.87
C PRO A 471 21.65 -8.31 -14.74
N GLY A 472 22.62 -7.46 -15.03
CA GLY A 472 23.21 -6.53 -14.07
C GLY A 472 23.74 -5.28 -14.76
N GLY A 473 23.83 -4.19 -14.01
CA GLY A 473 24.32 -2.92 -14.49
C GLY A 473 23.51 -1.72 -14.00
N ARG A 474 23.89 -0.55 -14.50
CA ARG A 474 23.24 0.72 -14.15
C ARG A 474 22.17 1.09 -15.15
N ILE A 475 21.02 1.52 -14.62
CA ILE A 475 19.94 2.13 -15.39
C ILE A 475 19.48 3.43 -14.73
N ALA A 476 18.90 4.35 -15.50
CA ALA A 476 18.41 5.63 -14.98
C ALA A 476 17.01 5.93 -15.50
N ALA A 477 16.15 6.40 -14.60
CA ALA A 477 14.90 7.05 -14.93
C ALA A 477 15.06 8.55 -14.66
N VAL A 478 15.04 9.36 -15.71
CA VAL A 478 15.37 10.79 -15.65
C VAL A 478 14.31 11.61 -16.34
N ARG A 479 13.69 12.52 -15.58
CA ARG A 479 12.77 13.56 -16.07
C ARG A 479 13.10 14.88 -15.37
N PRO A 480 13.88 15.75 -16.00
CA PRO A 480 14.32 17.00 -15.40
C PRO A 480 13.22 18.05 -15.31
N PHE A 481 12.12 17.88 -16.03
CA PHE A 481 11.02 18.82 -16.06
C PHE A 481 9.68 18.10 -16.15
N LEU A 482 8.92 18.12 -15.06
CA LEU A 482 7.56 17.59 -14.91
C LEU A 482 6.68 18.76 -14.49
N PRO A 483 5.95 19.40 -15.42
CA PRO A 483 5.21 20.63 -15.15
C PRO A 483 3.91 20.37 -14.37
N SER A 484 3.45 21.38 -13.62
CA SER A 484 2.16 21.43 -12.95
C SER A 484 1.58 22.82 -13.03
N PHE A 485 0.31 22.91 -13.43
CA PHE A 485 -0.47 24.14 -13.46
C PHE A 485 -1.84 23.91 -12.83
N GLY A 486 -2.31 24.87 -12.04
CA GLY A 486 -3.60 24.78 -11.42
C GLY A 486 -4.27 26.13 -11.28
N ALA A 487 -5.60 26.13 -11.15
CA ALA A 487 -6.40 27.30 -10.90
C ALA A 487 -7.46 27.00 -9.84
N LEU A 488 -7.75 27.98 -9.02
CA LEU A 488 -8.82 27.93 -8.02
C LEU A 488 -9.62 29.24 -8.07
N TRP A 489 -10.93 29.13 -8.22
CA TRP A 489 -11.83 30.27 -8.22
C TRP A 489 -12.97 30.09 -7.23
N ASN A 490 -12.99 30.93 -6.19
CA ASN A 490 -14.11 31.06 -5.26
C ASN A 490 -15.15 31.99 -5.84
N PHE A 491 -16.05 31.47 -6.68
CA PHE A 491 -17.04 32.33 -7.35
C PHE A 491 -18.18 32.75 -6.41
N THR A 492 -18.34 32.07 -5.27
CA THR A 492 -19.12 32.54 -4.12
C THR A 492 -18.35 32.27 -2.81
N PRO A 493 -18.81 32.73 -1.65
CA PRO A 493 -18.20 32.36 -0.36
C PRO A 493 -18.28 30.88 -0.01
N HIS A 494 -19.10 30.11 -0.70
CA HIS A 494 -19.40 28.71 -0.39
C HIS A 494 -19.07 27.74 -1.53
N GLU A 495 -18.90 28.25 -2.75
CA GLU A 495 -18.63 27.45 -3.94
C GLU A 495 -17.31 27.81 -4.57
N GLN A 496 -16.60 26.77 -4.98
CA GLN A 496 -15.29 26.85 -5.62
C GLN A 496 -15.30 26.05 -6.93
N TRP A 497 -14.61 26.59 -7.93
CA TRP A 497 -14.14 25.83 -9.07
C TRP A 497 -12.64 25.64 -8.97
N PHE A 498 -12.15 24.44 -9.32
CA PHE A 498 -10.74 24.15 -9.40
C PHE A 498 -10.40 23.44 -10.71
N ALA A 499 -9.16 23.58 -11.15
CA ALA A 499 -8.58 22.82 -12.25
C ALA A 499 -7.10 22.59 -12.00
N ASN A 500 -6.59 21.47 -12.50
CA ASN A 500 -5.18 21.10 -12.42
C ASN A 500 -4.75 20.32 -13.66
N ILE A 501 -3.52 20.56 -14.11
CA ILE A 501 -2.85 19.81 -15.18
C ILE A 501 -1.44 19.52 -14.69
N GLN A 502 -1.04 18.25 -14.70
CA GLN A 502 0.29 17.86 -14.22
C GLN A 502 0.84 16.64 -14.97
N GLU A 503 2.16 16.62 -15.19
CA GLU A 503 2.90 15.44 -15.61
C GLU A 503 3.64 14.81 -14.43
N ASN A 504 3.63 13.48 -14.36
CA ASN A 504 4.41 12.69 -13.42
C ASN A 504 5.11 11.51 -14.08
N MET A 505 6.13 11.00 -13.39
CA MET A 505 6.91 9.83 -13.80
C MET A 505 6.87 8.77 -12.70
N ARG A 506 7.00 7.50 -13.12
CA ARG A 506 7.37 6.39 -12.25
C ARG A 506 8.76 5.87 -12.63
N SER A 507 9.64 5.69 -11.65
CA SER A 507 10.95 5.07 -11.84
C SER A 507 10.83 3.56 -12.10
N PHE A 508 11.95 2.94 -12.51
CA PHE A 508 12.01 1.49 -12.65
C PHE A 508 12.11 0.81 -11.28
N GLN A 509 11.43 -0.34 -11.13
CA GLN A 509 11.52 -1.15 -9.93
C GLN A 509 12.92 -1.75 -9.80
N ASP A 510 13.54 -1.61 -8.63
CA ASP A 510 14.83 -2.18 -8.26
C ASP A 510 14.68 -3.54 -7.57
N THR A 511 14.10 -4.47 -8.31
CA THR A 511 13.92 -5.86 -7.89
C THR A 511 14.46 -6.80 -8.96
N GLY A 512 14.83 -8.00 -8.57
CA GLY A 512 15.37 -9.00 -9.51
C GLY A 512 14.25 -9.84 -10.10
N TYR A 513 14.05 -10.97 -9.53
CA TYR A 513 13.27 -12.07 -10.04
C TYR A 513 11.74 -11.80 -10.13
N GLY A 514 11.16 -12.18 -11.30
CA GLY A 514 9.72 -12.38 -11.43
C GLY A 514 8.86 -11.12 -11.54
N ASN A 515 9.44 -9.94 -11.48
CA ASN A 515 8.73 -8.66 -11.49
C ASN A 515 8.97 -7.87 -12.78
N ALA A 516 8.15 -6.84 -13.01
CA ALA A 516 8.31 -5.92 -14.12
C ALA A 516 9.51 -4.97 -13.88
N SER A 517 10.71 -5.55 -13.83
CA SER A 517 11.98 -4.89 -13.49
C SER A 517 13.02 -5.13 -14.59
N PRO A 518 13.87 -4.14 -14.90
CA PRO A 518 14.98 -4.33 -15.83
C PRO A 518 15.94 -5.47 -15.44
N TRP A 519 16.13 -5.71 -14.17
CA TRP A 519 17.02 -6.77 -13.66
C TRP A 519 16.34 -8.15 -13.55
N GLY A 520 15.03 -8.22 -13.73
CA GLY A 520 14.24 -9.45 -13.78
C GLY A 520 14.18 -10.11 -15.16
N MET A 521 14.91 -9.59 -16.15
CA MET A 521 14.85 -10.09 -17.53
C MET A 521 15.65 -11.36 -17.74
N THR A 522 15.38 -12.04 -18.86
CA THR A 522 15.90 -13.38 -19.19
C THR A 522 17.40 -13.40 -19.54
N SER A 523 18.01 -12.25 -19.92
CA SER A 523 19.43 -12.19 -20.29
C SER A 523 20.02 -10.79 -20.14
N GLN A 524 21.37 -10.71 -20.09
CA GLN A 524 22.10 -9.44 -20.11
C GLN A 524 21.85 -8.66 -21.42
N GLU A 525 21.72 -9.36 -22.55
CA GLU A 525 21.43 -8.72 -23.83
C GLU A 525 20.05 -8.03 -23.81
N ALA A 526 19.04 -8.67 -23.24
CA ALA A 526 17.72 -8.06 -23.04
C ALA A 526 17.81 -6.81 -22.15
N PHE A 527 18.61 -6.87 -21.07
CA PHE A 527 18.87 -5.73 -20.18
C PHE A 527 19.52 -4.57 -20.93
N GLU A 528 20.61 -4.81 -21.70
CA GLU A 528 21.30 -3.74 -22.44
C GLU A 528 20.42 -3.14 -23.53
N ASN A 529 19.57 -3.94 -24.18
CA ASN A 529 18.59 -3.45 -25.13
C ASN A 529 17.55 -2.56 -24.42
N PHE A 530 17.03 -2.98 -23.27
CA PHE A 530 16.08 -2.17 -22.50
C PHE A 530 16.74 -0.88 -21.99
N LYS A 531 17.96 -0.94 -21.48
CA LYS A 531 18.71 0.23 -21.03
C LYS A 531 18.86 1.30 -22.14
N LYS A 532 18.97 0.87 -23.39
CA LYS A 532 19.08 1.76 -24.55
C LYS A 532 17.74 2.32 -25.00
N ASN A 533 16.68 1.52 -24.98
CA ASN A 533 15.41 1.82 -25.66
C ASN A 533 14.23 2.00 -24.68
N GLY A 534 14.32 1.45 -23.48
CA GLY A 534 13.27 1.50 -22.47
C GLY A 534 13.05 2.90 -21.92
N LYS A 535 11.81 3.23 -21.64
CA LYS A 535 11.39 4.54 -21.11
C LYS A 535 10.66 4.35 -19.81
N PRO A 536 10.86 5.23 -18.81
CA PRO A 536 10.03 5.23 -17.62
C PRO A 536 8.58 5.55 -17.95
N GLU A 537 7.67 5.03 -17.14
CA GLU A 537 6.24 5.32 -17.25
C GLU A 537 5.99 6.79 -16.92
N THR A 538 5.10 7.45 -17.69
CA THR A 538 4.68 8.83 -17.45
C THR A 538 3.18 8.98 -17.59
N ALA A 539 2.60 9.91 -16.83
CA ALA A 539 1.19 10.23 -16.93
C ALA A 539 0.96 11.75 -16.95
N TRP A 540 0.13 12.19 -17.90
CA TRP A 540 -0.50 13.49 -17.87
C TRP A 540 -1.88 13.35 -17.26
N THR A 541 -2.15 14.13 -16.22
CA THR A 541 -3.44 14.19 -15.56
C THR A 541 -4.07 15.57 -15.71
N TYR A 542 -5.31 15.59 -16.11
CA TYR A 542 -6.16 16.78 -16.28
C TYR A 542 -7.36 16.62 -15.34
N GLU A 543 -7.55 17.57 -14.45
CA GLU A 543 -8.64 17.57 -13.47
C GLU A 543 -9.39 18.88 -13.52
N THR A 544 -10.71 18.83 -13.33
CA THR A 544 -11.52 20.01 -13.06
C THR A 544 -12.73 19.62 -12.21
N GLY A 545 -13.15 20.51 -11.33
CA GLY A 545 -14.27 20.20 -10.46
C GLY A 545 -14.87 21.41 -9.75
N LEU A 546 -15.97 21.12 -9.07
CA LEU A 546 -16.72 22.07 -8.25
C LEU A 546 -16.76 21.55 -6.82
N ARG A 547 -16.62 22.46 -5.86
CA ARG A 547 -16.83 22.20 -4.42
C ARG A 547 -17.86 23.12 -3.84
N THR A 548 -18.64 22.61 -2.92
CA THR A 548 -19.57 23.39 -2.10
C THR A 548 -19.40 23.05 -0.62
N ASN A 549 -19.56 24.08 0.22
CA ASN A 549 -19.57 23.91 1.68
C ASN A 549 -20.45 25.01 2.28
N ARG A 550 -21.69 24.65 2.63
CA ARG A 550 -22.66 25.64 3.12
C ARG A 550 -23.59 25.11 4.19
N SER A 551 -23.90 26.00 5.15
CA SER A 551 -25.03 25.80 6.05
C SER A 551 -26.34 26.09 5.32
N VAL A 552 -27.32 25.22 5.53
CA VAL A 552 -28.65 25.33 4.94
C VAL A 552 -29.73 25.27 6.03
N LYS A 553 -30.90 25.77 5.75
CA LYS A 553 -32.08 25.66 6.63
C LYS A 553 -33.23 25.08 5.83
N LEU A 554 -33.22 23.78 5.61
CA LEU A 554 -34.23 23.08 4.82
C LEU A 554 -34.74 21.88 5.63
N GLY A 555 -35.78 22.13 6.47
CA GLY A 555 -36.30 21.15 7.40
C GLY A 555 -35.20 20.65 8.36
N PRO A 556 -34.98 19.33 8.46
CA PRO A 556 -33.92 18.77 9.32
C PRO A 556 -32.49 18.95 8.77
N LEU A 557 -32.35 19.29 7.48
CA LEU A 557 -31.06 19.45 6.82
C LEU A 557 -30.43 20.79 7.25
N THR A 558 -29.22 20.70 7.84
CA THR A 558 -28.54 21.86 8.45
C THR A 558 -27.22 22.23 7.75
N HIS A 559 -26.59 21.28 7.07
CA HIS A 559 -25.34 21.52 6.37
C HIS A 559 -25.19 20.58 5.18
N ILE A 560 -24.56 21.08 4.11
CA ILE A 560 -24.17 20.30 2.92
C ILE A 560 -22.72 20.65 2.57
N SER A 561 -21.90 19.65 2.34
CA SER A 561 -20.62 19.78 1.66
C SER A 561 -20.49 18.73 0.57
N GLY A 562 -19.77 19.03 -0.50
CA GLY A 562 -19.59 18.08 -1.58
C GLY A 562 -18.60 18.53 -2.66
N GLN A 563 -18.22 17.60 -3.48
CA GLN A 563 -17.34 17.80 -4.63
C GLN A 563 -17.87 17.00 -5.82
N LEU A 564 -17.82 17.61 -6.98
CA LEU A 564 -17.96 16.94 -8.27
C LEU A 564 -16.69 17.21 -9.06
N GLU A 565 -16.09 16.15 -9.58
CA GLU A 565 -14.83 16.20 -10.32
C GLU A 565 -14.95 15.42 -11.62
N TYR A 566 -14.35 15.93 -12.68
CA TYR A 566 -14.01 15.20 -13.89
C TYR A 566 -12.50 15.12 -14.02
N TYR A 567 -11.98 13.97 -14.41
CA TYR A 567 -10.59 13.78 -14.71
C TYR A 567 -10.36 13.03 -16.02
N HIS A 568 -9.27 13.38 -16.71
CA HIS A 568 -8.73 12.66 -17.84
C HIS A 568 -7.27 12.36 -17.59
N VAL A 569 -6.85 11.11 -17.83
CA VAL A 569 -5.46 10.67 -17.67
C VAL A 569 -4.97 10.06 -18.98
N HIS A 570 -3.82 10.53 -19.45
CA HIS A 570 -3.06 9.89 -20.51
C HIS A 570 -1.80 9.26 -19.94
N PHE A 571 -1.82 7.95 -19.73
CA PHE A 571 -0.71 7.16 -19.20
C PHE A 571 0.08 6.56 -20.36
N SER A 572 1.37 6.89 -20.46
CA SER A 572 2.27 6.56 -21.57
C SER A 572 3.41 5.66 -21.11
N ASN A 573 4.00 4.96 -22.09
CA ASN A 573 5.15 4.07 -21.89
C ASN A 573 4.89 2.95 -20.88
N ARG A 574 3.67 2.44 -20.81
CA ARG A 574 3.30 1.35 -19.91
C ARG A 574 4.31 0.21 -19.99
N LEU A 575 4.86 -0.17 -18.84
CA LEU A 575 5.84 -1.26 -18.73
C LEU A 575 5.14 -2.58 -18.43
N LEU A 576 5.56 -3.63 -19.12
CA LEU A 576 5.04 -4.97 -18.92
C LEU A 576 6.14 -6.01 -19.11
N ALA A 577 6.18 -7.01 -18.24
CA ALA A 577 6.97 -8.21 -18.44
C ALA A 577 6.23 -9.13 -19.41
N VAL A 578 6.78 -9.36 -20.59
CA VAL A 578 6.20 -10.20 -21.64
C VAL A 578 7.10 -11.39 -21.94
N ALA A 579 6.53 -12.49 -22.48
CA ALA A 579 7.33 -13.64 -22.88
C ALA A 579 8.40 -13.23 -23.89
N SER A 580 9.60 -13.79 -23.77
CA SER A 580 10.70 -13.55 -24.71
C SER A 580 10.67 -14.56 -25.85
N SER A 581 10.74 -14.07 -27.09
CA SER A 581 11.00 -14.90 -28.28
C SER A 581 12.39 -14.64 -28.88
N ALA A 582 13.00 -13.53 -28.53
CA ALA A 582 14.25 -13.06 -29.12
C ALA A 582 15.49 -13.42 -28.32
N TYR A 583 15.33 -13.62 -26.99
CA TYR A 583 16.45 -13.84 -26.08
C TYR A 583 16.30 -15.19 -25.40
N ASN A 584 17.25 -16.08 -25.61
CA ASN A 584 17.35 -17.37 -24.94
C ASN A 584 18.36 -17.27 -23.80
N SER A 585 18.03 -17.85 -22.67
CA SER A 585 18.94 -17.98 -21.54
C SER A 585 18.96 -19.42 -21.04
N ASN A 586 20.15 -19.98 -20.92
CA ASN A 586 20.33 -21.31 -20.32
C ASN A 586 20.21 -21.26 -18.79
N VAL A 587 20.11 -20.07 -18.20
CA VAL A 587 19.97 -19.87 -16.74
C VAL A 587 18.56 -19.45 -16.33
N SER A 588 17.59 -19.42 -17.25
CA SER A 588 16.20 -19.04 -16.95
C SER A 588 15.59 -19.89 -15.82
N TYR A 589 15.97 -21.17 -15.70
CA TYR A 589 15.54 -22.04 -14.61
C TYR A 589 16.11 -21.63 -13.24
N ILE A 590 17.32 -21.01 -13.19
CA ILE A 590 17.95 -20.52 -11.95
C ILE A 590 17.25 -19.26 -11.47
N ILE A 591 17.06 -18.31 -12.37
CA ILE A 591 16.38 -17.04 -12.05
C ILE A 591 14.87 -17.15 -12.17
N GLY A 592 14.37 -18.21 -12.82
CA GLY A 592 12.93 -18.44 -13.06
C GLY A 592 12.27 -17.37 -13.93
N SER A 593 13.05 -16.63 -14.74
CA SER A 593 12.52 -15.62 -15.65
C SER A 593 12.59 -16.12 -17.09
N SER A 594 11.47 -16.04 -17.77
CA SER A 594 11.34 -16.26 -19.22
C SER A 594 10.83 -15.01 -19.93
N THR A 595 10.89 -13.86 -19.28
CA THR A 595 10.29 -12.62 -19.74
C THR A 595 11.34 -11.55 -20.02
N ILE A 596 10.94 -10.56 -20.81
CA ILE A 596 11.63 -9.29 -21.00
C ILE A 596 10.71 -8.16 -20.57
N LEU A 597 11.28 -7.10 -20.06
CA LEU A 597 10.56 -5.85 -19.80
C LEU A 597 10.51 -5.01 -21.09
N THR A 598 9.33 -4.52 -21.44
CA THR A 598 9.16 -3.65 -22.60
C THR A 598 8.06 -2.63 -22.39
N ASN A 599 8.13 -1.51 -23.11
CA ASN A 599 7.03 -0.55 -23.17
C ASN A 599 5.98 -1.09 -24.15
N VAL A 600 4.74 -1.25 -23.71
CA VAL A 600 3.65 -1.90 -24.46
C VAL A 600 2.50 -0.93 -24.79
N GLY A 601 2.79 0.36 -24.94
CA GLY A 601 1.80 1.35 -25.34
C GLY A 601 1.31 2.23 -24.20
N SER A 602 0.07 2.63 -24.27
CA SER A 602 -0.56 3.66 -23.45
C SER A 602 -1.94 3.24 -22.93
N VAL A 603 -2.45 4.00 -21.96
CA VAL A 603 -3.80 3.84 -21.40
C VAL A 603 -4.44 5.22 -21.35
N SER A 604 -5.70 5.31 -21.76
CA SER A 604 -6.53 6.50 -21.56
C SER A 604 -7.59 6.22 -20.51
N THR A 605 -7.73 7.13 -19.55
CA THR A 605 -8.74 7.05 -18.50
C THR A 605 -9.58 8.32 -18.50
N ASP A 606 -10.88 8.16 -18.50
CA ASP A 606 -11.86 9.22 -18.26
C ASP A 606 -12.72 8.85 -17.07
N GLY A 607 -12.94 9.79 -16.16
CA GLY A 607 -13.73 9.51 -14.98
C GLY A 607 -14.41 10.72 -14.37
N MET A 608 -15.35 10.42 -13.50
CA MET A 608 -16.08 11.40 -12.68
C MET A 608 -16.23 10.88 -11.27
N ASP A 609 -15.87 11.73 -10.31
CA ASP A 609 -16.07 11.50 -8.90
C ASP A 609 -17.06 12.50 -8.33
N PHE A 610 -18.11 11.99 -7.69
CA PHE A 610 -19.07 12.79 -6.95
C PHE A 610 -19.06 12.35 -5.49
N SER A 611 -18.92 13.29 -4.57
CA SER A 611 -19.09 13.03 -3.15
C SER A 611 -19.88 14.14 -2.48
N PHE A 612 -20.70 13.77 -1.51
CA PHE A 612 -21.38 14.75 -0.67
C PHE A 612 -21.56 14.26 0.75
N THR A 613 -21.63 15.19 1.68
CA THR A 613 -22.06 15.00 3.06
C THR A 613 -23.28 15.87 3.33
N ALA A 614 -24.35 15.24 3.80
CA ALA A 614 -25.54 15.92 4.28
C ALA A 614 -25.66 15.74 5.80
N GLN A 615 -25.82 16.84 6.55
CA GLN A 615 -26.00 16.81 7.99
C GLN A 615 -27.45 17.13 8.34
N PHE A 616 -28.09 16.27 9.13
CA PHE A 616 -29.48 16.40 9.58
C PHE A 616 -29.52 16.67 11.08
N GLY A 617 -29.57 17.95 11.44
CA GLY A 617 -29.47 18.41 12.83
C GLY A 617 -28.12 18.01 13.46
N PRO A 618 -28.07 17.88 14.82
CA PRO A 618 -26.85 17.60 15.52
C PRO A 618 -26.49 16.10 15.59
N HIS A 619 -27.37 15.20 15.18
CA HIS A 619 -27.26 13.78 15.50
C HIS A 619 -27.02 12.87 14.30
N PHE A 620 -27.38 13.27 13.10
CA PHE A 620 -27.28 12.43 11.91
C PHE A 620 -26.46 13.07 10.81
N SER A 621 -25.64 12.27 10.14
CA SER A 621 -25.02 12.63 8.88
C SER A 621 -25.07 11.46 7.90
N PHE A 622 -25.12 11.82 6.63
CA PHE A 622 -25.03 10.88 5.53
C PHE A 622 -23.96 11.35 4.56
N TYR A 623 -22.97 10.51 4.34
CA TYR A 623 -21.96 10.67 3.32
C TYR A 623 -22.21 9.68 2.18
N ASN A 624 -22.05 10.12 0.95
CA ASN A 624 -22.07 9.27 -0.24
C ASN A 624 -20.97 9.69 -1.21
N ALA A 625 -20.37 8.72 -1.86
CA ALA A 625 -19.40 8.89 -2.93
C ALA A 625 -19.72 7.93 -4.07
N LEU A 626 -19.93 8.48 -5.25
CA LEU A 626 -20.18 7.74 -6.49
C LEU A 626 -19.06 8.04 -7.47
N SER A 627 -18.43 7.00 -8.00
CA SER A 627 -17.33 7.13 -8.95
C SER A 627 -17.62 6.36 -10.23
N TYR A 628 -17.33 7.01 -11.35
CA TYR A 628 -17.24 6.39 -12.67
C TYR A 628 -15.81 6.48 -13.17
N ASN A 629 -15.23 5.36 -13.59
CA ASN A 629 -13.88 5.30 -14.13
C ASN A 629 -13.85 4.41 -15.37
N LYS A 630 -13.48 4.95 -16.50
CA LYS A 630 -13.30 4.23 -17.75
C LYS A 630 -11.85 4.28 -18.18
N SER A 631 -11.11 3.22 -17.88
CA SER A 631 -9.71 3.06 -18.28
C SER A 631 -9.60 2.03 -19.41
N VAL A 632 -8.95 2.41 -20.51
CA VAL A 632 -8.89 1.62 -21.74
C VAL A 632 -7.45 1.54 -22.24
N TYR A 633 -7.00 0.35 -22.60
CA TYR A 633 -5.74 0.16 -23.33
C TYR A 633 -5.88 0.71 -24.75
N ASN A 634 -4.91 1.54 -25.17
CA ASN A 634 -4.94 2.14 -26.50
C ASN A 634 -4.26 1.26 -27.56
N ASP A 635 -3.40 0.34 -27.13
CA ASP A 635 -2.51 -0.42 -28.01
C ASP A 635 -2.61 -1.93 -27.79
N ASP A 636 -2.40 -2.69 -28.86
CA ASP A 636 -2.06 -4.11 -28.82
C ASP A 636 -0.57 -4.27 -28.52
N TYR A 637 -0.14 -5.44 -28.04
CA TYR A 637 1.26 -5.74 -27.82
C TYR A 637 1.61 -7.18 -28.19
N PHE A 638 2.91 -7.48 -28.26
CA PHE A 638 3.42 -8.83 -28.48
C PHE A 638 3.96 -9.43 -27.18
N SER A 639 3.58 -10.68 -26.91
CA SER A 639 4.19 -11.53 -25.88
C SER A 639 4.80 -12.74 -26.58
N GLY A 640 6.12 -12.78 -26.67
CA GLY A 640 6.81 -13.68 -27.56
C GLY A 640 6.46 -13.41 -29.03
N THR A 641 5.94 -14.42 -29.71
CA THR A 641 5.44 -14.32 -31.11
C THR A 641 3.94 -14.07 -31.20
N THR A 642 3.24 -14.06 -30.06
CA THR A 642 1.78 -13.93 -30.02
C THR A 642 1.39 -12.47 -29.84
N GLN A 643 0.55 -11.95 -30.74
CA GLN A 643 -0.09 -10.66 -30.56
C GLN A 643 -1.23 -10.79 -29.55
N VAL A 644 -1.22 -9.92 -28.53
CA VAL A 644 -2.28 -9.81 -27.53
C VAL A 644 -3.13 -8.59 -27.87
N HIS A 645 -4.39 -8.84 -28.22
CA HIS A 645 -5.33 -7.80 -28.65
C HIS A 645 -5.95 -7.09 -27.44
N THR A 646 -5.30 -6.02 -27.01
CA THR A 646 -5.72 -5.19 -25.86
C THR A 646 -6.30 -3.85 -26.27
N ALA A 647 -6.04 -3.37 -27.47
CA ALA A 647 -6.57 -2.08 -27.95
C ALA A 647 -8.11 -2.02 -27.81
N GLY A 648 -8.60 -0.97 -27.14
CA GLY A 648 -10.03 -0.79 -26.87
C GLY A 648 -10.59 -1.65 -25.72
N LYS A 649 -9.77 -2.46 -25.04
CA LYS A 649 -10.18 -3.27 -23.88
C LYS A 649 -10.04 -2.47 -22.59
N ASN A 650 -10.92 -2.76 -21.62
CA ASN A 650 -10.84 -2.16 -20.29
C ASN A 650 -9.58 -2.64 -19.56
N VAL A 651 -8.99 -1.76 -18.78
CA VAL A 651 -7.92 -2.11 -17.86
C VAL A 651 -8.46 -3.11 -16.82
N VAL A 652 -7.69 -4.16 -16.59
CA VAL A 652 -8.08 -5.28 -15.72
C VAL A 652 -8.07 -4.87 -14.24
N GLY A 653 -8.90 -5.53 -13.44
CA GLY A 653 -9.00 -5.31 -11.99
C GLY A 653 -9.82 -4.09 -11.60
N LEU A 654 -10.15 -3.20 -12.54
CA LEU A 654 -10.87 -1.96 -12.29
C LEU A 654 -12.36 -2.09 -12.56
N PRO A 655 -13.23 -1.65 -11.64
CA PRO A 655 -14.64 -1.49 -11.91
C PRO A 655 -14.93 -0.17 -12.64
N ASP A 656 -15.88 -0.17 -13.57
CA ASP A 656 -16.34 1.08 -14.20
C ASP A 656 -17.13 1.96 -13.20
N TRP A 657 -17.76 1.36 -12.17
CA TRP A 657 -18.58 2.05 -11.17
C TRP A 657 -18.29 1.56 -9.76
N THR A 658 -18.22 2.52 -8.83
CA THR A 658 -18.23 2.25 -7.39
C THR A 658 -19.15 3.22 -6.67
N GLU A 659 -19.79 2.74 -5.60
CA GLU A 659 -20.59 3.58 -4.72
C GLU A 659 -20.23 3.28 -3.27
N LYS A 660 -19.99 4.32 -2.50
CA LYS A 660 -19.63 4.27 -1.09
C LYS A 660 -20.59 5.13 -0.30
N PHE A 661 -21.01 4.68 0.88
CA PHE A 661 -21.78 5.54 1.78
C PHE A 661 -21.49 5.24 3.24
N VAL A 662 -21.66 6.27 4.06
CA VAL A 662 -21.56 6.20 5.52
C VAL A 662 -22.75 6.95 6.13
N ALA A 663 -23.65 6.23 6.76
CA ALA A 663 -24.71 6.81 7.58
C ALA A 663 -24.22 6.79 9.05
N SER A 664 -24.10 7.96 9.66
CA SER A 664 -23.57 8.12 11.02
C SER A 664 -24.59 8.75 11.95
N THR A 665 -24.58 8.33 13.22
CA THR A 665 -25.36 8.94 14.28
C THR A 665 -24.53 9.17 15.53
N ASN A 666 -24.84 10.25 16.26
CA ASN A 666 -24.20 10.63 17.52
C ASN A 666 -25.23 11.09 18.55
N TRP A 667 -25.30 10.42 19.70
CA TRP A 667 -26.22 10.74 20.79
C TRP A 667 -25.47 10.74 22.12
N GLY A 668 -24.99 11.91 22.53
CA GLY A 668 -24.22 12.04 23.75
C GLY A 668 -22.92 11.20 23.72
N ASN A 669 -22.91 10.11 24.48
CA ASN A 669 -21.76 9.20 24.56
C ASN A 669 -21.82 8.02 23.57
N PHE A 670 -22.92 7.89 22.81
CA PHE A 670 -23.13 6.84 21.82
C PHE A 670 -22.81 7.34 20.42
N TYR A 671 -22.18 6.52 19.63
CA TYR A 671 -22.10 6.68 18.17
C TYR A 671 -22.45 5.37 17.45
N GLY A 672 -22.98 5.51 16.25
CA GLY A 672 -23.27 4.40 15.36
C GLY A 672 -22.95 4.77 13.92
N GLN A 673 -22.47 3.82 13.15
CA GLN A 673 -22.20 3.97 11.71
C GLN A 673 -22.66 2.74 10.96
N PHE A 674 -23.29 2.96 9.81
CA PHE A 674 -23.57 1.96 8.80
C PHE A 674 -22.82 2.34 7.55
N ILE A 675 -21.93 1.46 7.08
CA ILE A 675 -21.03 1.68 5.95
C ILE A 675 -21.43 0.72 4.83
N GLY A 676 -21.53 1.22 3.62
CA GLY A 676 -21.72 0.42 2.42
C GLY A 676 -20.66 0.70 1.39
N ASP A 677 -20.21 -0.36 0.72
CA ASP A 677 -19.24 -0.37 -0.36
C ASP A 677 -19.76 -1.25 -1.51
N VAL A 678 -20.04 -0.64 -2.66
CA VAL A 678 -20.55 -1.31 -3.85
C VAL A 678 -19.47 -1.24 -4.94
N ILE A 679 -18.99 -2.39 -5.35
CA ILE A 679 -17.97 -2.53 -6.38
C ILE A 679 -18.61 -3.14 -7.64
N GLY A 680 -18.42 -2.47 -8.77
CA GLY A 680 -18.88 -2.92 -10.07
C GLY A 680 -18.16 -4.17 -10.58
N ARG A 681 -18.60 -4.68 -11.73
CA ARG A 681 -17.94 -5.78 -12.44
C ARG A 681 -16.52 -5.40 -12.82
N ARG A 682 -15.57 -6.37 -12.71
CA ARG A 682 -14.15 -6.19 -13.07
C ARG A 682 -13.72 -7.26 -14.05
N TYR A 683 -12.95 -6.86 -15.07
CA TYR A 683 -12.30 -7.82 -15.96
C TYR A 683 -11.03 -8.38 -15.32
N THR A 684 -10.74 -9.67 -15.60
CA THR A 684 -9.63 -10.41 -14.97
C THR A 684 -8.53 -10.77 -15.96
N THR A 685 -8.81 -10.68 -17.26
CA THR A 685 -7.87 -10.96 -18.35
C THR A 685 -7.70 -9.74 -19.25
N TYR A 686 -6.53 -9.53 -19.80
CA TYR A 686 -6.22 -8.37 -20.64
C TYR A 686 -7.04 -8.31 -21.92
N THR A 687 -7.52 -9.46 -22.41
CA THR A 687 -8.43 -9.56 -23.56
C THR A 687 -9.90 -9.37 -23.19
N ASN A 688 -10.21 -9.18 -21.90
CA ASN A 688 -11.56 -9.02 -21.33
C ASN A 688 -12.52 -10.20 -21.61
N ASP A 689 -12.02 -11.40 -21.82
CA ASP A 689 -12.82 -12.59 -22.01
C ASP A 689 -13.40 -13.15 -20.70
N LEU A 690 -12.77 -12.86 -19.56
CA LEU A 690 -13.25 -13.22 -18.24
C LEU A 690 -13.48 -11.99 -17.35
N SER A 691 -14.44 -12.10 -16.43
CA SER A 691 -14.76 -11.06 -15.46
C SER A 691 -15.35 -11.64 -14.18
N VAL A 692 -15.20 -10.94 -13.07
CA VAL A 692 -15.90 -11.20 -11.82
C VAL A 692 -17.10 -10.29 -11.66
N LYS A 693 -18.13 -10.80 -10.98
CA LYS A 693 -19.39 -10.08 -10.76
C LYS A 693 -19.20 -8.93 -9.78
N SER A 694 -20.08 -7.92 -9.89
CA SER A 694 -20.27 -6.89 -8.88
C SER A 694 -20.71 -7.46 -7.54
N TYR A 695 -20.39 -6.75 -6.46
CA TYR A 695 -20.83 -7.09 -5.10
C TYR A 695 -21.08 -5.84 -4.26
N ALA A 696 -21.77 -6.03 -3.15
CA ALA A 696 -21.95 -5.01 -2.14
C ALA A 696 -21.54 -5.56 -0.77
N LEU A 697 -20.80 -4.75 -0.02
CA LEU A 697 -20.39 -5.00 1.35
C LEU A 697 -21.04 -3.99 2.28
N PHE A 698 -21.49 -4.48 3.42
CA PHE A 698 -22.02 -3.63 4.49
C PHE A 698 -21.32 -3.92 5.79
N SER A 699 -21.04 -2.88 6.56
CA SER A 699 -20.41 -2.97 7.88
C SER A 699 -21.14 -2.09 8.89
N ILE A 700 -21.09 -2.49 10.15
CA ILE A 700 -21.65 -1.70 11.27
C ILE A 700 -20.55 -1.47 12.28
N ASN A 701 -20.41 -0.21 12.71
CA ASN A 701 -19.58 0.20 13.82
C ASN A 701 -20.45 0.93 14.84
N ALA A 702 -20.35 0.55 16.12
CA ALA A 702 -21.07 1.23 17.18
C ALA A 702 -20.22 1.27 18.45
N GLY A 703 -20.33 2.35 19.20
CA GLY A 703 -19.60 2.47 20.45
C GLY A 703 -20.29 3.38 21.46
N TYR A 704 -19.98 3.11 22.72
CA TYR A 704 -20.48 3.89 23.85
C TYR A 704 -19.33 4.21 24.80
N THR A 705 -19.24 5.48 25.23
CA THR A 705 -18.22 5.92 26.20
C THR A 705 -18.86 6.16 27.55
N ILE A 706 -18.49 5.36 28.54
CA ILE A 706 -18.90 5.51 29.94
C ILE A 706 -17.98 6.53 30.61
N LYS A 707 -18.56 7.59 31.16
CA LYS A 707 -17.87 8.66 31.87
C LYS A 707 -18.19 8.59 33.38
N GLY A 708 -17.42 9.29 34.20
CA GLY A 708 -17.67 9.38 35.65
C GLY A 708 -17.09 8.22 36.47
N ILE A 709 -16.22 7.42 35.89
CA ILE A 709 -15.46 6.39 36.61
C ILE A 709 -14.25 7.08 37.27
N PRO A 710 -14.01 6.92 38.59
CA PRO A 710 -12.84 7.50 39.25
C PRO A 710 -11.54 7.10 38.54
N HIS A 711 -10.65 8.07 38.34
CA HIS A 711 -9.34 7.92 37.67
C HIS A 711 -9.36 7.48 36.20
N VAL A 712 -10.57 7.37 35.58
CA VAL A 712 -10.73 7.04 34.16
C VAL A 712 -11.47 8.19 33.46
N GLN A 713 -10.85 8.79 32.45
CA GLN A 713 -11.46 9.86 31.68
C GLN A 713 -12.64 9.34 30.83
N GLY A 714 -12.54 8.09 30.35
CA GLY A 714 -13.58 7.40 29.63
C GLY A 714 -13.28 5.92 29.45
N LEU A 715 -14.30 5.10 29.65
CA LEU A 715 -14.29 3.67 29.29
C LEU A 715 -15.13 3.50 28.03
N LYS A 716 -14.48 3.19 26.92
CA LYS A 716 -15.13 2.99 25.61
C LYS A 716 -15.39 1.51 25.39
N VAL A 717 -16.61 1.17 25.00
CA VAL A 717 -16.97 -0.15 24.48
C VAL A 717 -17.39 0.03 23.02
N GLN A 718 -16.76 -0.70 22.11
CA GLN A 718 -16.97 -0.59 20.67
C GLN A 718 -17.20 -1.96 20.05
N GLY A 719 -18.24 -2.11 19.24
CA GLY A 719 -18.52 -3.28 18.40
C GLY A 719 -18.35 -2.96 16.94
N ASN A 720 -17.70 -3.87 16.20
CA ASN A 720 -17.55 -3.79 14.75
C ASN A 720 -18.00 -5.09 14.11
N ILE A 721 -18.83 -5.00 13.08
CA ILE A 721 -19.28 -6.14 12.25
C ILE A 721 -18.84 -5.84 10.82
N THR A 722 -17.95 -6.66 10.28
CA THR A 722 -17.52 -6.57 8.88
C THR A 722 -18.30 -7.57 8.04
N ASN A 723 -18.57 -7.23 6.78
CA ASN A 723 -19.35 -8.06 5.85
C ASN A 723 -20.68 -8.54 6.47
N LEU A 724 -21.52 -7.60 6.93
CA LEU A 724 -22.76 -7.84 7.66
C LEU A 724 -23.70 -8.84 6.96
N THR A 725 -23.80 -8.77 5.64
CA THR A 725 -24.65 -9.63 4.81
C THR A 725 -24.06 -10.99 4.52
N ASN A 726 -22.80 -11.23 4.94
CA ASN A 726 -22.02 -12.42 4.60
C ASN A 726 -21.93 -12.64 3.09
N THR A 727 -21.66 -11.55 2.37
CA THR A 727 -21.51 -11.55 0.91
C THR A 727 -20.32 -12.42 0.53
N ARG A 728 -20.53 -13.27 -0.48
CA ARG A 728 -19.52 -14.15 -1.06
C ARG A 728 -19.11 -13.60 -2.41
N ALA A 729 -17.85 -13.15 -2.52
CA ALA A 729 -17.32 -12.56 -3.76
C ALA A 729 -15.80 -12.80 -3.84
N TRP A 730 -15.25 -12.60 -5.04
CA TRP A 730 -13.82 -12.47 -5.24
C TRP A 730 -13.39 -11.05 -4.83
N SER A 731 -12.45 -10.95 -3.90
CA SER A 731 -11.88 -9.68 -3.48
C SER A 731 -10.69 -9.30 -4.38
N THR A 732 -9.48 -9.61 -3.98
CA THR A 732 -8.26 -9.31 -4.72
C THR A 732 -8.10 -10.22 -5.93
N LEU A 733 -7.71 -9.62 -7.05
CA LEU A 733 -7.53 -10.29 -8.33
C LEU A 733 -6.07 -10.22 -8.76
N ASN A 734 -5.48 -11.38 -9.03
CA ASN A 734 -4.24 -11.47 -9.80
C ASN A 734 -4.62 -11.64 -11.27
N THR A 735 -4.59 -10.53 -11.99
CA THR A 735 -5.01 -10.45 -13.38
C THR A 735 -4.02 -11.14 -14.32
N SER A 736 -4.50 -11.70 -15.42
CA SER A 736 -3.69 -12.48 -16.35
C SER A 736 -3.57 -11.80 -17.71
N GLN A 737 -2.37 -11.84 -18.30
CA GLN A 737 -2.16 -11.48 -19.70
C GLN A 737 -2.75 -12.56 -20.65
N ALA A 738 -2.83 -13.81 -20.19
CA ALA A 738 -3.43 -14.90 -20.95
C ALA A 738 -4.96 -14.84 -20.88
N SER A 739 -5.62 -15.28 -21.94
CA SER A 739 -7.07 -15.52 -21.96
C SER A 739 -7.43 -16.79 -21.21
N GLY A 740 -8.67 -16.89 -20.75
CA GLY A 740 -9.26 -18.11 -20.21
C GLY A 740 -8.91 -18.46 -18.76
N GLN A 741 -8.05 -17.70 -18.06
CA GLN A 741 -7.65 -18.02 -16.69
C GLN A 741 -7.23 -16.77 -15.90
N TYR A 742 -7.51 -16.76 -14.59
CA TYR A 742 -7.03 -15.76 -13.62
C TYR A 742 -6.88 -16.38 -12.23
N THR A 743 -6.29 -15.66 -11.29
CA THR A 743 -6.18 -16.07 -9.90
C THR A 743 -6.85 -15.03 -9.01
N ALA A 744 -7.58 -15.47 -7.98
CA ALA A 744 -8.31 -14.57 -7.10
C ALA A 744 -8.32 -15.06 -5.65
N TYR A 745 -8.53 -14.13 -4.72
CA TYR A 745 -8.72 -14.41 -3.30
C TYR A 745 -10.19 -14.20 -2.93
N PRO A 746 -10.81 -15.16 -2.19
CA PRO A 746 -12.17 -14.99 -1.73
C PRO A 746 -12.24 -13.96 -0.61
N MET A 747 -13.35 -13.26 -0.54
CA MET A 747 -13.63 -12.27 0.48
C MET A 747 -13.82 -12.91 1.85
N ALA A 748 -13.33 -12.26 2.91
CA ALA A 748 -13.57 -12.69 4.28
C ALA A 748 -15.09 -12.75 4.61
N PRO A 749 -15.54 -13.78 5.31
CA PRO A 749 -16.93 -13.91 5.73
C PRO A 749 -17.31 -12.81 6.73
N ARG A 750 -18.57 -12.79 7.15
CA ARG A 750 -19.01 -11.92 8.25
C ARG A 750 -18.22 -12.20 9.52
N MET A 751 -17.67 -11.14 10.11
CA MET A 751 -16.86 -11.22 11.32
C MET A 751 -17.33 -10.21 12.38
N PHE A 752 -17.09 -10.54 13.64
CA PHE A 752 -17.52 -9.77 14.80
C PHE A 752 -16.30 -9.41 15.65
N PHE A 753 -16.26 -8.17 16.13
CA PHE A 753 -15.19 -7.67 16.98
C PHE A 753 -15.78 -6.83 18.12
N LEU A 754 -15.20 -6.96 19.29
CA LEU A 754 -15.52 -6.19 20.49
C LEU A 754 -14.24 -5.58 21.04
N THR A 755 -14.22 -4.27 21.19
CA THR A 755 -13.11 -3.53 21.78
C THR A 755 -13.56 -2.86 23.08
N VAL A 756 -12.78 -3.04 24.15
CA VAL A 756 -12.92 -2.31 25.41
C VAL A 756 -11.65 -1.51 25.61
N GLY A 757 -11.80 -0.20 25.82
CA GLY A 757 -10.66 0.71 25.96
C GLY A 757 -10.90 1.74 27.06
N ALA A 758 -9.85 2.04 27.82
CA ALA A 758 -9.86 3.06 28.85
C ALA A 758 -8.82 4.15 28.54
N SER A 759 -9.15 5.39 28.85
CA SER A 759 -8.22 6.53 28.87
C SER A 759 -8.17 7.14 30.26
N PHE A 760 -6.97 7.55 30.70
CA PHE A 760 -6.71 8.05 32.04
C PHE A 760 -6.10 9.44 32.00
#